data_4a086c94c836c6bfae45aa8f2c92b6e2
#
_entry.id   4a086c94c836c6bfae45aa8f2c92b6e2
#
_cell.length_a   1.000
_cell.length_b   1.000
_cell.length_c   1.000
_cell.angle_alpha   90.00
_cell.angle_beta   90.00
_cell.angle_gamma   90.00
#
_symmetry.space_group_name_H-M   'P 1'
#
loop_
_entity.id
_entity.type
_entity.pdbx_description
1 polymer ?
#
loop_
_entity_poly.entity_id
_entity_poly.type
_entity_poly.pdbx_seq_one_letter_code
_entity_poly.pdbx_strand_id
1 'polypeptide(L)'
;MPRAAFQGGGWLIMKREYKVLTALVVSSLMGFSAMTAEAAVTVTGPITETEITGNSDTGTASGNTLNVTDASSDSTGIRIYGGTVSGGESGDASKNTVNVTNTQVSQTEIYGGQSRLGATNNNTVIFDSSSTAAAVYGAYGNTASGNHVESAGTSNFLYGGRSYTNNSGNSVLVTGGSVQYTLSGSQADNGSAADNTVEIRDGTFGVVYGAQGKGVENNSVTMSGGTVSQMISGGYNNQPEGSAVNNKVVMTGGAVTSSGDTESVVPVVSGGWAIYGTADQNSVEISKAVSIAGSVAGGWSYLGDVTNNVVKISSGSVGGIVAGGYTIGKGAEGNTVELSGTADVSGNIYGGYALHQMDNPLTGEAAAGDASQNTVKISDVTVKGEVYGGYTAEGTTSNDATGNAVTIESGTIEKTVYGGYTADGTASKNTVTINGGTVGVADSTESSDTVFGGYSASGEAVSNILTVSGGDLIGHVTSGYGKTGASDNTLTMTGGSSIKTVAGYAETGDAVNNTLVFSGGTSAITMAAQSGGSATGNTITITGGNPGTVTGGAGVTGASENTVIISGGTVSSPEDFVPIVTGGMASTGDADGNTVTISGGEVTGGIGIYGGFTTEGDANSNTINVSGGTLDTDIYGGQTYDGAADNNTINILAGDLNPEMSLYGGYGTTESKNNTYNMYTKGQTVADFAYFQNLNFYVPEGTTAGETMLTVTGNAAVNADTTLAAVQNSTTTDSTTDVSGATVFGGVQRNTKLNPGEYINLLYNANGITTDDTSYGTIDGLDTVISAGFINYKAIVEKKDANTIVITIPKDEKGTPDTDTKILPEDRENAANTIKNAGDIIAGSALHAAEGAWIENHDIEAKFVRMLSSADTISTITPAPTSTATAWPPTSAS
;
A
#
# COMPACT_ATOMS: atom_id res chain seq x y z
N MET A 1 39.64 15.88 -17.02
CA MET A 1 40.26 14.77 -17.77
C MET A 1 40.24 13.54 -16.92
N PRO A 2 39.85 12.36 -17.40
CA PRO A 2 39.20 11.95 -18.66
C PRO A 2 37.83 11.30 -18.49
N ARG A 3 37.02 11.41 -19.44
CA ARG A 3 36.22 10.49 -20.26
C ARG A 3 36.11 9.01 -19.82
N ALA A 4 34.89 8.55 -19.60
CA ALA A 4 34.39 7.25 -20.07
C ALA A 4 32.87 7.36 -20.20
N ALA A 5 32.46 7.18 -21.26
CA ALA A 5 31.44 6.63 -22.15
C ALA A 5 30.42 5.73 -21.43
N PHE A 6 29.15 6.08 -21.54
CA PHE A 6 28.03 5.13 -21.52
C PHE A 6 27.22 5.33 -22.81
N GLN A 7 27.43 4.43 -23.75
CA GLN A 7 26.57 4.21 -24.91
C GLN A 7 25.70 2.98 -24.65
N GLY A 8 24.43 3.09 -25.01
CA GLY A 8 23.72 1.98 -25.58
C GLY A 8 22.66 1.32 -24.70
N GLY A 9 21.43 1.79 -24.78
CA GLY A 9 20.24 1.08 -24.25
C GLY A 9 18.91 1.59 -24.77
N GLY A 10 18.85 2.81 -25.28
CA GLY A 10 17.59 3.48 -25.60
C GLY A 10 17.09 3.41 -27.06
N TRP A 11 17.79 2.76 -27.98
CA TRP A 11 17.49 2.82 -29.43
C TRP A 11 16.84 1.56 -30.03
N LEU A 12 16.64 0.51 -29.25
CA LEU A 12 16.07 -0.75 -29.78
C LEU A 12 14.54 -0.85 -29.65
N ILE A 13 13.90 -0.06 -28.79
CA ILE A 13 12.44 -0.12 -28.58
C ILE A 13 11.69 0.74 -29.61
N MET A 14 12.22 1.90 -30.00
CA MET A 14 11.58 2.74 -31.03
C MET A 14 11.63 2.21 -32.46
N LYS A 15 12.52 1.24 -32.77
CA LYS A 15 12.58 0.63 -34.10
C LYS A 15 11.57 -0.49 -34.35
N ARG A 16 10.92 -0.98 -33.31
CA ARG A 16 9.95 -2.08 -33.47
C ARG A 16 8.54 -1.60 -33.79
N GLU A 17 8.15 -0.44 -33.28
CA GLU A 17 6.82 0.13 -33.55
C GLU A 17 6.71 0.76 -34.95
N TYR A 18 7.77 1.38 -35.45
CA TYR A 18 7.76 1.93 -36.82
C TYR A 18 7.79 0.87 -37.94
N LYS A 19 8.26 -0.35 -37.67
CA LYS A 19 8.25 -1.43 -38.66
C LYS A 19 6.89 -2.12 -38.81
N VAL A 20 6.03 -2.08 -37.76
CA VAL A 20 4.67 -2.64 -37.83
C VAL A 20 3.75 -1.68 -38.59
N LEU A 21 3.89 -0.36 -38.42
CA LEU A 21 3.10 0.61 -39.15
C LEU A 21 3.44 0.70 -40.65
N THR A 22 4.72 0.48 -41.00
CA THR A 22 5.17 0.50 -42.44
C THR A 22 4.86 -0.81 -43.17
N ALA A 23 4.75 -1.92 -42.44
CA ALA A 23 4.36 -3.22 -42.99
C ALA A 23 2.85 -3.30 -43.33
N LEU A 24 1.99 -2.60 -42.55
CA LEU A 24 0.55 -2.57 -42.80
C LEU A 24 0.19 -1.70 -44.03
N VAL A 25 0.98 -0.67 -44.31
CA VAL A 25 0.72 0.23 -45.46
C VAL A 25 1.32 -0.35 -46.75
N VAL A 26 2.37 -1.18 -46.67
CA VAL A 26 3.01 -1.78 -47.88
C VAL A 26 2.36 -3.10 -48.28
N SER A 27 1.71 -3.84 -47.35
CA SER A 27 0.99 -5.08 -47.71
C SER A 27 -0.35 -4.81 -48.43
N SER A 28 -0.90 -3.61 -48.36
CA SER A 28 -2.09 -3.20 -49.10
C SER A 28 -1.78 -2.76 -50.55
N LEU A 29 -0.49 -2.64 -50.92
CA LEU A 29 -0.08 -2.15 -52.25
C LEU A 29 0.51 -3.23 -53.16
N MET A 30 0.64 -4.48 -52.73
CA MET A 30 1.19 -5.55 -53.58
C MET A 30 0.21 -6.73 -53.82
N GLY A 31 -1.01 -6.40 -54.17
CA GLY A 31 -2.04 -7.39 -54.53
C GLY A 31 -2.86 -7.03 -55.78
N PHE A 32 -2.33 -6.19 -56.67
CA PHE A 32 -2.95 -5.98 -57.97
C PHE A 32 -2.43 -7.02 -58.98
N SER A 33 -2.98 -8.23 -58.95
CA SER A 33 -3.12 -9.00 -60.16
C SER A 33 -4.15 -8.28 -61.05
N ALA A 34 -3.80 -8.02 -62.30
CA ALA A 34 -4.67 -7.39 -63.28
C ALA A 34 -5.99 -8.16 -63.36
N MET A 35 -7.02 -7.71 -62.63
CA MET A 35 -8.40 -8.08 -62.92
C MET A 35 -8.90 -7.11 -63.98
N THR A 36 -9.48 -7.61 -65.06
CA THR A 36 -10.27 -6.83 -66.00
C THR A 36 -11.34 -6.11 -65.23
N ALA A 37 -11.24 -4.76 -65.13
CA ALA A 37 -12.26 -3.93 -64.50
C ALA A 37 -13.57 -4.14 -65.24
N GLU A 38 -14.53 -4.83 -64.62
CA GLU A 38 -15.91 -4.78 -65.06
C GLU A 38 -16.38 -3.29 -65.02
N ALA A 39 -17.18 -2.90 -65.95
CA ALA A 39 -17.65 -1.49 -66.06
C ALA A 39 -18.47 -1.17 -64.76
N ALA A 40 -18.08 -0.09 -64.09
CA ALA A 40 -18.81 0.35 -62.91
C ALA A 40 -20.28 0.66 -63.27
N VAL A 41 -21.21 0.09 -62.50
CA VAL A 41 -22.65 0.41 -62.60
C VAL A 41 -22.87 1.75 -61.89
N THR A 42 -23.55 2.69 -62.56
CA THR A 42 -23.91 4.00 -61.97
C THR A 42 -25.41 4.17 -61.92
N VAL A 43 -25.93 4.55 -60.77
CA VAL A 43 -27.34 4.84 -60.53
C VAL A 43 -27.52 6.30 -60.13
N THR A 44 -28.43 7.01 -60.82
CA THR A 44 -28.74 8.43 -60.55
C THR A 44 -30.24 8.70 -60.59
N GLY A 45 -30.72 9.70 -59.84
CA GLY A 45 -32.11 10.16 -59.79
C GLY A 45 -33.00 9.32 -58.87
N PRO A 46 -34.35 9.42 -59.02
CA PRO A 46 -35.27 8.73 -58.13
C PRO A 46 -35.18 7.22 -58.32
N ILE A 47 -35.01 6.52 -57.13
CA ILE A 47 -34.98 5.04 -57.08
C ILE A 47 -36.41 4.54 -56.98
N THR A 48 -36.82 3.75 -57.93
CA THR A 48 -38.18 3.13 -58.00
C THR A 48 -38.15 1.60 -57.83
N GLU A 49 -36.97 1.02 -58.02
CA GLU A 49 -36.74 -0.41 -57.89
C GLU A 49 -36.52 -0.82 -56.41
N THR A 50 -36.99 -2.03 -56.03
CA THR A 50 -36.82 -2.54 -54.65
C THR A 50 -35.41 -3.05 -54.36
N GLU A 51 -34.64 -3.38 -55.39
CA GLU A 51 -33.27 -3.84 -55.30
C GLU A 51 -32.41 -3.23 -56.36
N ILE A 52 -31.27 -2.69 -55.99
CA ILE A 52 -30.22 -2.19 -56.86
C ILE A 52 -28.96 -3.00 -56.59
N THR A 53 -28.36 -3.56 -57.64
CA THR A 53 -27.16 -4.40 -57.46
C THR A 53 -26.09 -4.05 -58.52
N GLY A 54 -24.84 -4.05 -58.11
CA GLY A 54 -23.71 -3.98 -59.03
C GLY A 54 -23.57 -5.26 -59.84
N ASN A 55 -23.87 -6.42 -59.24
CA ASN A 55 -24.04 -7.70 -59.91
C ASN A 55 -24.83 -8.66 -58.99
N SER A 56 -25.78 -9.41 -59.53
CA SER A 56 -26.46 -10.54 -58.85
C SER A 56 -26.16 -11.85 -59.60
N ASP A 57 -25.56 -12.82 -58.89
CA ASP A 57 -25.22 -14.13 -59.41
C ASP A 57 -25.74 -15.23 -58.53
N THR A 58 -26.05 -16.40 -59.09
CA THR A 58 -26.42 -17.62 -58.35
C THR A 58 -25.21 -18.36 -57.76
N GLY A 59 -23.99 -17.98 -58.13
CA GLY A 59 -22.74 -18.63 -57.74
C GLY A 59 -21.84 -17.71 -56.93
N THR A 60 -21.34 -16.64 -57.51
CA THR A 60 -20.39 -15.70 -56.89
C THR A 60 -20.61 -14.28 -57.43
N ALA A 61 -20.81 -13.31 -56.57
CA ALA A 61 -21.00 -11.91 -56.87
C ALA A 61 -19.81 -11.07 -56.39
N SER A 62 -18.68 -11.09 -57.06
CA SER A 62 -17.46 -10.51 -56.56
C SER A 62 -16.77 -9.57 -57.55
N GLY A 63 -16.08 -8.56 -57.03
CA GLY A 63 -15.27 -7.60 -57.82
C GLY A 63 -16.05 -6.49 -58.46
N ASN A 64 -17.32 -6.24 -58.09
CA ASN A 64 -18.18 -5.25 -58.69
C ASN A 64 -17.98 -3.86 -58.10
N THR A 65 -18.20 -2.81 -58.94
CA THR A 65 -18.26 -1.41 -58.48
C THR A 65 -19.60 -0.83 -58.78
N LEU A 66 -20.31 -0.33 -57.77
CA LEU A 66 -21.59 0.37 -57.86
C LEU A 66 -21.43 1.84 -57.39
N ASN A 67 -21.74 2.77 -58.23
CA ASN A 67 -21.79 4.19 -57.91
C ASN A 67 -23.27 4.60 -57.79
N VAL A 68 -23.67 5.15 -56.66
CA VAL A 68 -25.00 5.70 -56.38
C VAL A 68 -24.84 7.21 -56.18
N THR A 69 -25.23 8.01 -57.13
CA THR A 69 -24.91 9.46 -57.12
C THR A 69 -26.17 10.27 -57.44
N ASP A 70 -26.43 11.34 -56.68
CA ASP A 70 -27.58 12.22 -56.86
C ASP A 70 -28.91 11.42 -56.84
N ALA A 71 -28.97 10.32 -56.07
CA ALA A 71 -30.14 9.46 -56.01
C ALA A 71 -31.03 9.82 -54.82
N SER A 72 -32.34 9.52 -54.93
CA SER A 72 -33.26 9.73 -53.83
C SER A 72 -34.39 8.68 -53.81
N SER A 73 -34.88 8.36 -52.63
CA SER A 73 -36.06 7.55 -52.43
C SER A 73 -36.64 7.74 -51.03
N ASP A 74 -37.96 7.89 -50.96
CA ASP A 74 -38.74 7.88 -49.73
C ASP A 74 -39.42 6.52 -49.49
N SER A 75 -39.20 5.54 -50.38
CA SER A 75 -39.81 4.20 -50.28
C SER A 75 -39.08 3.33 -49.22
N THR A 76 -39.84 2.61 -48.42
CA THR A 76 -39.31 1.64 -47.47
C THR A 76 -38.97 0.30 -48.12
N GLY A 77 -37.95 -0.41 -47.59
CA GLY A 77 -37.56 -1.75 -48.05
C GLY A 77 -36.71 -1.80 -49.30
N ILE A 78 -36.21 -0.68 -49.77
CA ILE A 78 -35.21 -0.66 -50.86
C ILE A 78 -33.84 -1.15 -50.30
N ARG A 79 -33.12 -1.91 -51.15
CA ARG A 79 -31.79 -2.41 -50.84
C ARG A 79 -30.82 -2.14 -51.97
N ILE A 80 -29.62 -1.73 -51.58
CA ILE A 80 -28.54 -1.42 -52.52
C ILE A 80 -27.38 -2.36 -52.21
N TYR A 81 -26.95 -3.13 -53.21
CA TYR A 81 -25.90 -4.14 -53.05
C TYR A 81 -24.74 -3.88 -54.03
N GLY A 82 -23.50 -3.84 -53.60
CA GLY A 82 -22.32 -3.92 -54.45
C GLY A 82 -22.26 -5.25 -55.20
N GLY A 83 -22.56 -6.35 -54.48
CA GLY A 83 -22.79 -7.67 -55.05
C GLY A 83 -23.68 -8.47 -54.13
N THR A 84 -24.62 -9.26 -54.69
CA THR A 84 -25.53 -10.13 -53.94
C THR A 84 -25.59 -11.52 -54.53
N VAL A 85 -25.56 -12.54 -53.66
CA VAL A 85 -25.84 -13.93 -54.00
C VAL A 85 -27.26 -14.27 -53.62
N SER A 86 -28.13 -14.54 -54.58
CA SER A 86 -29.55 -14.73 -54.41
C SER A 86 -29.96 -16.18 -54.09
N GLY A 87 -31.02 -16.39 -53.34
CA GLY A 87 -31.81 -17.60 -53.32
C GLY A 87 -31.29 -18.81 -52.53
N GLY A 88 -30.47 -18.64 -51.49
CA GLY A 88 -30.05 -19.78 -50.67
C GLY A 88 -28.84 -20.56 -51.18
N GLU A 89 -28.12 -20.04 -52.12
CA GLU A 89 -26.89 -20.54 -52.66
C GLU A 89 -25.71 -20.19 -51.70
N SER A 90 -24.67 -21.02 -51.68
CA SER A 90 -23.48 -20.87 -50.81
C SER A 90 -22.34 -20.06 -51.48
N GLY A 91 -22.64 -19.31 -52.52
CA GLY A 91 -21.65 -18.46 -53.24
C GLY A 91 -21.18 -17.26 -52.44
N ASP A 92 -20.02 -16.78 -52.74
CA ASP A 92 -19.42 -15.63 -52.07
C ASP A 92 -19.79 -14.28 -52.73
N ALA A 93 -19.99 -13.26 -51.90
CA ALA A 93 -20.14 -11.87 -52.36
C ALA A 93 -18.97 -11.00 -51.78
N SER A 94 -17.85 -11.03 -52.53
CA SER A 94 -16.59 -10.50 -51.98
C SER A 94 -15.94 -9.48 -52.93
N LYS A 95 -15.09 -8.56 -52.39
CA LYS A 95 -14.34 -7.54 -53.16
C LYS A 95 -15.21 -6.55 -53.96
N ASN A 96 -16.42 -6.30 -53.50
CA ASN A 96 -17.31 -5.33 -54.11
C ASN A 96 -17.10 -3.94 -53.51
N THR A 97 -17.34 -2.88 -54.30
CA THR A 97 -17.24 -1.48 -53.89
C THR A 97 -18.55 -0.78 -54.15
N VAL A 98 -19.08 -0.07 -53.14
CA VAL A 98 -20.22 0.83 -53.27
C VAL A 98 -19.80 2.24 -52.91
N ASN A 99 -19.94 3.15 -53.89
CA ASN A 99 -19.71 4.59 -53.67
C ASN A 99 -21.06 5.30 -53.63
N VAL A 100 -21.38 5.98 -52.56
CA VAL A 100 -22.63 6.70 -52.35
C VAL A 100 -22.33 8.18 -52.19
N THR A 101 -22.86 8.99 -53.10
CA THR A 101 -22.56 10.43 -53.17
C THR A 101 -23.85 11.22 -53.33
N ASN A 102 -24.05 12.25 -52.53
CA ASN A 102 -25.21 13.15 -52.57
C ASN A 102 -26.57 12.40 -52.70
N THR A 103 -26.73 11.32 -51.90
CA THR A 103 -27.84 10.39 -52.06
C THR A 103 -28.72 10.39 -50.82
N GLN A 104 -30.04 10.65 -51.06
CA GLN A 104 -31.04 10.76 -49.99
C GLN A 104 -31.96 9.52 -49.96
N VAL A 105 -31.60 8.51 -49.19
CA VAL A 105 -32.30 7.20 -49.13
C VAL A 105 -32.49 6.74 -47.70
N SER A 106 -33.09 7.62 -46.87
CA SER A 106 -33.24 7.44 -45.42
C SER A 106 -33.95 6.17 -44.94
N GLN A 107 -34.68 5.48 -45.86
CA GLN A 107 -35.37 4.23 -45.59
C GLN A 107 -34.73 3.01 -46.28
N THR A 108 -33.53 3.16 -46.80
CA THR A 108 -32.81 2.16 -47.60
C THR A 108 -31.63 1.55 -46.84
N GLU A 109 -31.43 0.26 -47.01
CA GLU A 109 -30.25 -0.43 -46.56
C GLU A 109 -29.20 -0.58 -47.66
N ILE A 110 -27.95 -0.29 -47.33
CA ILE A 110 -26.78 -0.34 -48.27
C ILE A 110 -25.81 -1.41 -47.84
N TYR A 111 -25.46 -2.32 -48.74
CA TYR A 111 -24.56 -3.44 -48.51
C TYR A 111 -23.38 -3.43 -49.52
N GLY A 112 -22.15 -3.51 -49.04
CA GLY A 112 -20.97 -3.74 -49.88
C GLY A 112 -21.05 -5.12 -50.58
N GLY A 113 -21.39 -6.16 -49.80
CA GLY A 113 -21.62 -7.52 -50.27
C GLY A 113 -22.69 -8.23 -49.43
N GLN A 114 -23.54 -9.06 -50.05
CA GLN A 114 -24.51 -9.90 -49.33
C GLN A 114 -24.50 -11.34 -49.83
N SER A 115 -24.37 -12.30 -48.93
CA SER A 115 -24.56 -13.72 -49.17
C SER A 115 -25.03 -14.44 -47.91
N ARG A 116 -26.25 -14.93 -47.86
CA ARG A 116 -26.83 -15.53 -46.67
C ARG A 116 -26.09 -16.81 -46.20
N LEU A 117 -25.61 -17.62 -47.10
CA LEU A 117 -24.95 -18.90 -46.79
C LEU A 117 -23.46 -18.92 -47.14
N GLY A 118 -22.95 -17.92 -47.90
CA GLY A 118 -21.56 -17.81 -48.30
C GLY A 118 -20.79 -16.77 -47.50
N ALA A 119 -19.53 -16.61 -47.86
CA ALA A 119 -18.63 -15.59 -47.29
C ALA A 119 -18.79 -14.20 -47.95
N THR A 120 -18.63 -13.16 -47.21
CA THR A 120 -18.68 -11.77 -47.67
C THR A 120 -17.41 -11.04 -47.20
N ASN A 121 -16.38 -11.09 -48.04
CA ASN A 121 -15.06 -10.65 -47.65
C ASN A 121 -14.54 -9.48 -48.49
N ASN A 122 -13.79 -8.58 -47.85
CA ASN A 122 -13.08 -7.47 -48.50
C ASN A 122 -13.98 -6.55 -49.35
N ASN A 123 -15.24 -6.32 -48.95
CA ASN A 123 -16.12 -5.36 -49.58
C ASN A 123 -15.86 -3.95 -49.00
N THR A 124 -16.10 -2.93 -49.82
CA THR A 124 -15.91 -1.51 -49.41
C THR A 124 -17.17 -0.71 -49.67
N VAL A 125 -17.56 0.12 -48.70
CA VAL A 125 -18.62 1.11 -48.84
C VAL A 125 -18.05 2.49 -48.50
N ILE A 126 -18.18 3.45 -49.44
CA ILE A 126 -17.82 4.85 -49.22
C ILE A 126 -19.13 5.68 -49.22
N PHE A 127 -19.41 6.33 -48.10
CA PHE A 127 -20.68 7.03 -47.84
C PHE A 127 -20.42 8.48 -47.46
N ASP A 128 -20.68 9.41 -48.38
CA ASP A 128 -20.29 10.80 -48.26
C ASP A 128 -21.12 11.64 -47.28
N SER A 129 -20.66 12.86 -46.96
CA SER A 129 -21.28 13.75 -45.97
C SER A 129 -22.68 14.28 -46.32
N SER A 130 -23.08 14.24 -47.60
CA SER A 130 -24.36 14.70 -48.07
C SER A 130 -25.40 13.57 -48.22
N SER A 131 -25.01 12.34 -47.90
CA SER A 131 -25.84 11.15 -48.07
C SER A 131 -26.56 10.72 -46.79
N THR A 132 -27.78 10.14 -46.94
CA THR A 132 -28.57 9.56 -45.85
C THR A 132 -29.00 8.13 -46.15
N ALA A 133 -29.01 7.23 -45.20
CA ALA A 133 -29.46 5.84 -45.33
C ALA A 133 -30.14 5.33 -44.04
N ALA A 134 -30.96 4.27 -44.14
CA ALA A 134 -31.45 3.57 -42.93
C ALA A 134 -30.33 2.78 -42.26
N ALA A 135 -29.56 2.04 -43.05
CA ALA A 135 -28.42 1.29 -42.56
C ALA A 135 -27.36 1.14 -43.65
N VAL A 136 -26.08 1.09 -43.18
CA VAL A 136 -24.93 0.85 -44.05
C VAL A 136 -24.14 -0.33 -43.51
N TYR A 137 -23.94 -1.35 -44.34
CA TYR A 137 -23.18 -2.55 -44.02
C TYR A 137 -22.03 -2.69 -45.03
N GLY A 138 -20.80 -2.84 -44.52
CA GLY A 138 -19.69 -3.27 -45.37
C GLY A 138 -19.97 -4.64 -46.01
N ALA A 139 -20.58 -5.52 -45.20
CA ALA A 139 -21.07 -6.84 -45.68
C ALA A 139 -22.11 -7.47 -44.74
N TYR A 140 -22.91 -8.41 -45.32
CA TYR A 140 -23.82 -9.26 -44.56
C TYR A 140 -23.83 -10.70 -45.11
N GLY A 141 -23.38 -11.68 -44.30
CA GLY A 141 -23.25 -13.06 -44.78
C GLY A 141 -23.22 -14.12 -43.71
N ASN A 142 -22.90 -15.37 -44.09
CA ASN A 142 -22.65 -16.42 -43.13
C ASN A 142 -21.36 -16.10 -42.32
N THR A 143 -20.32 -15.70 -43.03
CA THR A 143 -19.11 -15.09 -42.46
C THR A 143 -18.86 -13.73 -43.14
N ALA A 144 -18.24 -12.77 -42.40
CA ALA A 144 -17.90 -11.47 -42.96
C ALA A 144 -16.51 -11.04 -42.49
N SER A 145 -15.54 -10.93 -43.40
CA SER A 145 -14.17 -10.65 -43.04
C SER A 145 -13.49 -9.60 -43.92
N GLY A 146 -12.67 -8.73 -43.31
CA GLY A 146 -11.88 -7.73 -44.04
C GLY A 146 -12.72 -6.66 -44.75
N ASN A 147 -13.97 -6.44 -44.41
CA ASN A 147 -14.82 -5.44 -45.04
C ASN A 147 -14.54 -4.04 -44.46
N HIS A 148 -14.72 -3.01 -45.30
CA HIS A 148 -14.43 -1.63 -44.95
C HIS A 148 -15.62 -0.71 -45.23
N VAL A 149 -15.91 0.18 -44.29
CA VAL A 149 -16.86 1.28 -44.44
C VAL A 149 -16.17 2.59 -44.12
N GLU A 150 -16.16 3.53 -45.04
CA GLU A 150 -15.81 4.93 -44.81
C GLU A 150 -17.10 5.77 -44.87
N SER A 151 -17.40 6.50 -43.80
CA SER A 151 -18.64 7.26 -43.71
C SER A 151 -18.42 8.68 -43.17
N ALA A 152 -19.06 9.65 -43.86
CA ALA A 152 -19.28 11.01 -43.38
C ALA A 152 -20.76 11.37 -43.32
N GLY A 153 -21.66 10.47 -43.75
CA GLY A 153 -23.09 10.71 -43.91
C GLY A 153 -23.92 10.35 -42.66
N THR A 154 -25.23 10.37 -42.84
CA THR A 154 -26.16 10.09 -41.74
C THR A 154 -26.88 8.75 -41.95
N SER A 155 -26.87 7.91 -40.91
CA SER A 155 -27.58 6.63 -40.89
C SER A 155 -28.12 6.29 -39.52
N ASN A 156 -29.06 5.32 -39.47
CA ASN A 156 -29.55 4.79 -38.17
C ASN A 156 -28.60 3.72 -37.66
N PHE A 157 -28.02 2.91 -38.56
CA PHE A 157 -27.09 1.82 -38.22
C PHE A 157 -25.92 1.84 -39.21
N LEU A 158 -24.71 1.52 -38.69
CA LEU A 158 -23.49 1.41 -39.48
C LEU A 158 -22.63 0.27 -38.99
N TYR A 159 -22.36 -0.70 -39.85
CA TYR A 159 -21.57 -1.90 -39.54
C TYR A 159 -20.46 -2.15 -40.58
N GLY A 160 -19.25 -2.42 -40.13
CA GLY A 160 -18.18 -2.90 -41.00
C GLY A 160 -18.47 -4.26 -41.58
N GLY A 161 -18.99 -5.20 -40.78
CA GLY A 161 -19.47 -6.50 -41.20
C GLY A 161 -20.55 -7.06 -40.29
N ARG A 162 -21.52 -7.79 -40.83
CA ARG A 162 -22.50 -8.55 -40.05
C ARG A 162 -22.56 -10.00 -40.53
N SER A 163 -22.59 -10.98 -39.62
CA SER A 163 -22.69 -12.38 -39.99
C SER A 163 -23.55 -13.20 -39.05
N TYR A 164 -23.97 -14.38 -39.55
CA TYR A 164 -24.61 -15.37 -38.70
C TYR A 164 -23.61 -16.11 -37.80
N THR A 165 -22.37 -16.34 -38.29
CA THR A 165 -21.33 -17.06 -37.52
C THR A 165 -20.17 -16.11 -37.19
N ASN A 166 -19.01 -16.23 -37.77
CA ASN A 166 -17.82 -15.50 -37.36
C ASN A 166 -17.53 -14.27 -38.22
N ASN A 167 -17.04 -13.23 -37.59
CA ASN A 167 -16.55 -12.02 -38.20
C ASN A 167 -15.07 -11.78 -37.87
N SER A 168 -14.27 -11.27 -38.83
CA SER A 168 -12.93 -10.84 -38.50
C SER A 168 -12.38 -9.74 -39.40
N GLY A 169 -11.54 -8.87 -38.81
CA GLY A 169 -10.80 -7.86 -39.57
C GLY A 169 -11.63 -6.83 -40.32
N ASN A 170 -12.89 -6.60 -39.95
CA ASN A 170 -13.71 -5.56 -40.55
C ASN A 170 -13.36 -4.18 -39.95
N SER A 171 -13.51 -3.14 -40.76
CA SER A 171 -13.13 -1.79 -40.34
C SER A 171 -14.19 -0.76 -40.70
N VAL A 172 -14.36 0.21 -39.81
CA VAL A 172 -15.20 1.40 -40.03
C VAL A 172 -14.38 2.64 -39.75
N LEU A 173 -14.36 3.56 -40.71
CA LEU A 173 -13.82 4.92 -40.55
C LEU A 173 -14.98 5.92 -40.66
N VAL A 174 -15.19 6.68 -39.58
CA VAL A 174 -16.18 7.77 -39.57
C VAL A 174 -15.45 9.10 -39.52
N THR A 175 -15.65 9.94 -40.51
CA THR A 175 -15.03 11.27 -40.64
C THR A 175 -16.00 12.41 -40.33
N GLY A 176 -17.28 12.13 -40.10
CA GLY A 176 -18.34 13.07 -39.78
C GLY A 176 -19.73 12.45 -39.83
N GLY A 177 -20.79 13.27 -39.88
CA GLY A 177 -22.19 12.82 -39.96
C GLY A 177 -22.77 12.28 -38.67
N SER A 178 -23.76 11.38 -38.75
CA SER A 178 -24.38 10.81 -37.53
C SER A 178 -24.81 9.37 -37.71
N VAL A 179 -24.74 8.58 -36.63
CA VAL A 179 -25.32 7.25 -36.53
C VAL A 179 -26.26 7.22 -35.32
N GLN A 180 -27.57 7.17 -35.59
CA GLN A 180 -28.58 7.40 -34.54
C GLN A 180 -28.56 6.30 -33.46
N TYR A 181 -28.45 5.02 -33.86
CA TYR A 181 -28.52 3.89 -32.90
C TYR A 181 -27.18 3.22 -32.71
N THR A 182 -26.69 2.43 -33.67
CA THR A 182 -25.51 1.60 -33.47
C THR A 182 -24.47 1.80 -34.59
N LEU A 183 -23.27 2.13 -34.19
CA LEU A 183 -22.03 2.07 -34.94
C LEU A 183 -21.22 0.88 -34.46
N SER A 184 -20.86 -0.09 -35.33
CA SER A 184 -20.06 -1.25 -34.94
C SER A 184 -19.08 -1.67 -36.03
N GLY A 185 -17.87 -2.04 -35.63
CA GLY A 185 -16.88 -2.66 -36.52
C GLY A 185 -17.42 -3.97 -37.09
N SER A 186 -18.09 -4.77 -36.24
CA SER A 186 -18.81 -5.96 -36.72
C SER A 186 -19.88 -6.45 -35.73
N GLN A 187 -20.80 -7.31 -36.24
CA GLN A 187 -21.75 -8.05 -35.43
C GLN A 187 -21.81 -9.53 -35.90
N ALA A 188 -21.53 -10.46 -34.99
CA ALA A 188 -21.72 -11.89 -35.19
C ALA A 188 -22.94 -12.36 -34.39
N ASP A 189 -24.02 -12.82 -35.07
CA ASP A 189 -25.29 -13.11 -34.39
C ASP A 189 -25.19 -14.37 -33.47
N ASN A 190 -24.41 -15.39 -33.87
CA ASN A 190 -24.20 -16.64 -33.10
C ASN A 190 -22.73 -17.10 -33.02
N GLY A 191 -21.78 -16.25 -33.39
CA GLY A 191 -20.35 -16.58 -33.45
C GLY A 191 -19.46 -15.56 -32.85
N SER A 192 -18.17 -15.68 -33.13
CA SER A 192 -17.13 -14.79 -32.63
C SER A 192 -16.87 -13.61 -33.56
N ALA A 193 -16.52 -12.47 -32.97
CA ALA A 193 -16.10 -11.27 -33.72
C ALA A 193 -14.71 -10.85 -33.26
N ALA A 194 -13.73 -10.94 -34.16
CA ALA A 194 -12.32 -10.71 -33.84
C ALA A 194 -11.64 -9.70 -34.76
N ASP A 195 -10.63 -9.00 -34.24
CA ASP A 195 -9.73 -8.11 -34.97
C ASP A 195 -10.46 -6.96 -35.74
N ASN A 196 -11.65 -6.55 -35.29
CA ASN A 196 -12.41 -5.50 -35.94
C ASN A 196 -12.06 -4.12 -35.39
N THR A 197 -12.16 -3.10 -36.26
CA THR A 197 -11.74 -1.73 -35.89
C THR A 197 -12.78 -0.69 -36.21
N VAL A 198 -12.95 0.29 -35.30
CA VAL A 198 -13.74 1.51 -35.52
C VAL A 198 -12.83 2.71 -35.27
N GLU A 199 -12.70 3.59 -36.28
CA GLU A 199 -12.01 4.88 -36.13
C GLU A 199 -13.02 6.01 -36.30
N ILE A 200 -13.13 6.88 -35.27
CA ILE A 200 -14.02 8.04 -35.27
C ILE A 200 -13.19 9.31 -35.20
N ARG A 201 -13.33 10.18 -36.20
CA ARG A 201 -12.69 11.50 -36.26
C ARG A 201 -13.63 12.63 -35.87
N ASP A 202 -14.91 12.52 -36.21
CA ASP A 202 -15.97 13.47 -35.89
C ASP A 202 -17.36 12.80 -36.07
N GLY A 203 -18.41 13.45 -35.63
CA GLY A 203 -19.80 13.02 -35.80
C GLY A 203 -20.57 12.80 -34.48
N THR A 204 -21.82 12.33 -34.60
CA THR A 204 -22.69 12.05 -33.45
C THR A 204 -23.24 10.63 -33.49
N PHE A 205 -23.19 9.91 -32.35
CA PHE A 205 -23.45 8.47 -32.29
C PHE A 205 -24.34 8.13 -31.09
N GLY A 206 -25.20 7.14 -31.26
CA GLY A 206 -25.92 6.51 -30.17
C GLY A 206 -25.00 5.62 -29.33
N VAL A 207 -24.76 4.42 -29.83
CA VAL A 207 -23.86 3.42 -29.24
C VAL A 207 -22.74 3.08 -30.22
N VAL A 208 -21.53 2.84 -29.68
CA VAL A 208 -20.36 2.46 -30.48
C VAL A 208 -19.78 1.15 -29.94
N TYR A 209 -19.60 0.16 -30.80
CA TYR A 209 -18.93 -1.10 -30.51
C TYR A 209 -17.77 -1.36 -31.51
N GLY A 210 -16.63 -1.78 -31.00
CA GLY A 210 -15.58 -2.36 -31.83
C GLY A 210 -16.10 -3.62 -32.52
N ALA A 211 -16.76 -4.47 -31.74
CA ALA A 211 -17.53 -5.62 -32.27
C ALA A 211 -18.59 -6.13 -31.25
N GLN A 212 -19.54 -6.91 -31.77
CA GLN A 212 -20.57 -7.61 -31.02
C GLN A 212 -20.60 -9.09 -31.40
N GLY A 213 -20.73 -10.00 -30.40
CA GLY A 213 -20.82 -11.44 -30.68
C GLY A 213 -20.79 -12.32 -29.43
N LYS A 214 -20.80 -13.66 -29.64
CA LYS A 214 -20.67 -14.62 -28.52
C LYS A 214 -19.26 -14.59 -27.89
N GLY A 215 -18.20 -14.47 -28.72
CA GLY A 215 -16.84 -14.19 -28.28
C GLY A 215 -16.34 -12.94 -28.99
N VAL A 216 -15.83 -11.96 -28.27
CA VAL A 216 -15.29 -10.73 -28.86
C VAL A 216 -13.83 -10.58 -28.46
N GLU A 217 -12.93 -10.59 -29.45
CA GLU A 217 -11.51 -10.66 -29.23
C GLU A 217 -10.73 -9.66 -30.10
N ASN A 218 -9.74 -8.96 -29.53
CA ASN A 218 -8.83 -8.06 -30.24
C ASN A 218 -9.53 -6.91 -30.98
N ASN A 219 -10.74 -6.51 -30.63
CA ASN A 219 -11.47 -5.45 -31.33
C ASN A 219 -11.08 -4.09 -30.74
N SER A 220 -11.14 -3.05 -31.58
CA SER A 220 -10.77 -1.71 -31.14
C SER A 220 -11.68 -0.61 -31.59
N VAL A 221 -11.86 0.40 -30.72
CA VAL A 221 -12.47 1.69 -31.06
C VAL A 221 -11.43 2.78 -30.81
N THR A 222 -11.16 3.61 -31.83
CA THR A 222 -10.34 4.81 -31.67
C THR A 222 -11.18 6.05 -31.96
N MET A 223 -11.24 7.00 -31.00
CA MET A 223 -12.01 8.23 -31.13
C MET A 223 -11.12 9.46 -30.94
N SER A 224 -11.06 10.32 -31.93
CA SER A 224 -10.29 11.56 -31.89
C SER A 224 -11.14 12.83 -31.88
N GLY A 225 -12.46 12.69 -32.09
CA GLY A 225 -13.47 13.75 -32.02
C GLY A 225 -14.87 13.20 -32.06
N GLY A 226 -15.89 14.05 -32.08
CA GLY A 226 -17.29 13.67 -32.11
C GLY A 226 -17.91 13.45 -30.71
N THR A 227 -19.19 13.00 -30.69
CA THR A 227 -19.98 12.82 -29.49
C THR A 227 -20.73 11.50 -29.51
N VAL A 228 -20.65 10.72 -28.44
CA VAL A 228 -21.43 9.50 -28.20
C VAL A 228 -22.45 9.76 -27.09
N SER A 229 -23.72 9.50 -27.39
CA SER A 229 -24.82 9.85 -26.48
C SER A 229 -25.13 8.76 -25.43
N GLN A 230 -24.72 7.52 -25.68
CA GLN A 230 -25.00 6.40 -24.78
C GLN A 230 -23.72 5.71 -24.29
N MET A 231 -23.03 4.92 -25.13
CA MET A 231 -21.89 4.14 -24.67
C MET A 231 -20.89 3.80 -25.79
N ILE A 232 -19.66 3.52 -25.37
CA ILE A 232 -18.57 2.99 -26.20
C ILE A 232 -18.03 1.71 -25.57
N SER A 233 -17.91 0.61 -26.35
CA SER A 233 -17.19 -0.58 -25.93
C SER A 233 -16.28 -1.11 -27.06
N GLY A 234 -15.08 -1.53 -26.70
CA GLY A 234 -14.16 -2.20 -27.64
C GLY A 234 -14.72 -3.54 -28.13
N GLY A 235 -15.32 -4.33 -27.23
CA GLY A 235 -16.02 -5.58 -27.55
C GLY A 235 -17.22 -5.80 -26.62
N TYR A 236 -18.35 -6.18 -27.21
CA TYR A 236 -19.59 -6.44 -26.48
C TYR A 236 -20.07 -7.89 -26.70
N ASN A 237 -20.00 -8.70 -25.65
CA ASN A 237 -20.57 -10.03 -25.61
C ASN A 237 -21.94 -10.00 -24.92
N ASN A 238 -23.00 -10.31 -25.68
CA ASN A 238 -24.38 -10.38 -25.20
C ASN A 238 -24.94 -11.80 -25.13
N GLN A 239 -24.10 -12.83 -25.29
CA GLN A 239 -24.52 -14.23 -25.34
C GLN A 239 -24.04 -15.00 -24.11
N PRO A 240 -24.78 -16.02 -23.65
CA PRO A 240 -24.29 -16.97 -22.64
C PRO A 240 -22.97 -17.62 -23.04
N GLU A 241 -22.10 -17.88 -22.07
CA GLU A 241 -20.82 -18.61 -22.22
C GLU A 241 -19.77 -17.94 -23.12
N GLY A 242 -19.95 -16.67 -23.53
CA GLY A 242 -18.98 -15.92 -24.31
C GLY A 242 -18.14 -14.99 -23.47
N SER A 243 -16.94 -14.64 -23.97
CA SER A 243 -15.99 -13.76 -23.29
C SER A 243 -15.69 -12.51 -24.10
N ALA A 244 -15.21 -11.46 -23.45
CA ALA A 244 -14.64 -10.26 -24.07
C ALA A 244 -13.14 -10.19 -23.71
N VAL A 245 -12.27 -10.45 -24.72
CA VAL A 245 -10.83 -10.62 -24.48
C VAL A 245 -10.02 -9.66 -25.34
N ASN A 246 -9.05 -8.98 -24.73
CA ASN A 246 -8.09 -8.10 -25.37
C ASN A 246 -8.71 -7.03 -26.29
N ASN A 247 -9.90 -6.50 -25.94
CA ASN A 247 -10.53 -5.42 -26.67
C ASN A 247 -10.06 -4.06 -26.16
N LYS A 248 -10.10 -3.05 -27.03
CA LYS A 248 -9.49 -1.75 -26.69
C LYS A 248 -10.38 -0.56 -27.11
N VAL A 249 -10.42 0.44 -26.22
CA VAL A 249 -10.94 1.79 -26.54
C VAL A 249 -9.83 2.81 -26.34
N VAL A 250 -9.58 3.65 -27.36
CA VAL A 250 -8.63 4.77 -27.30
C VAL A 250 -9.37 6.07 -27.60
N MET A 251 -9.39 7.00 -26.67
CA MET A 251 -9.98 8.33 -26.83
C MET A 251 -8.91 9.40 -26.74
N THR A 252 -8.72 10.13 -27.83
CA THR A 252 -7.82 11.28 -27.91
C THR A 252 -8.55 12.60 -28.13
N GLY A 253 -9.87 12.59 -28.11
CA GLY A 253 -10.78 13.73 -28.26
C GLY A 253 -12.22 13.26 -28.24
N GLY A 254 -13.16 14.21 -28.24
CA GLY A 254 -14.60 13.97 -28.24
C GLY A 254 -15.20 13.80 -26.83
N ALA A 255 -16.48 13.38 -26.80
CA ALA A 255 -17.23 13.27 -25.57
C ALA A 255 -18.17 12.05 -25.52
N VAL A 256 -18.40 11.51 -24.32
CA VAL A 256 -19.51 10.60 -24.03
C VAL A 256 -20.44 11.30 -23.03
N THR A 257 -21.68 11.61 -23.48
CA THR A 257 -22.60 12.49 -22.74
C THR A 257 -23.55 11.76 -21.80
N SER A 258 -23.67 10.45 -21.90
CA SER A 258 -24.43 9.66 -20.94
C SER A 258 -23.75 9.66 -19.58
N SER A 259 -24.50 9.98 -18.53
CA SER A 259 -24.05 9.78 -17.16
C SER A 259 -24.20 8.31 -16.70
N GLY A 260 -24.79 7.45 -17.53
CA GLY A 260 -25.27 6.14 -17.09
C GLY A 260 -26.52 6.26 -16.23
N ASP A 261 -27.03 5.12 -15.77
CA ASP A 261 -28.05 5.09 -14.74
C ASP A 261 -27.34 5.22 -13.38
N THR A 262 -27.73 6.18 -12.56
CA THR A 262 -27.11 6.41 -11.24
C THR A 262 -27.34 5.25 -10.26
N GLU A 263 -28.29 4.38 -10.57
CA GLU A 263 -28.58 3.17 -9.78
C GLU A 263 -27.95 1.89 -10.40
N SER A 264 -27.70 1.87 -11.71
CA SER A 264 -27.00 0.78 -12.37
C SER A 264 -25.58 1.22 -12.74
N VAL A 265 -24.60 0.63 -12.13
CA VAL A 265 -23.16 0.97 -12.28
C VAL A 265 -22.60 0.44 -13.62
N VAL A 266 -23.38 0.51 -14.71
CA VAL A 266 -22.94 0.11 -16.05
C VAL A 266 -22.01 1.19 -16.60
N PRO A 267 -20.75 0.88 -16.95
CA PRO A 267 -19.84 1.86 -17.51
C PRO A 267 -20.30 2.33 -18.90
N VAL A 268 -20.19 3.63 -19.15
CA VAL A 268 -20.46 4.20 -20.46
C VAL A 268 -19.28 4.07 -21.43
N VAL A 269 -18.08 3.81 -20.91
CA VAL A 269 -16.90 3.45 -21.70
C VAL A 269 -16.29 2.18 -21.14
N SER A 270 -16.15 1.14 -21.97
CA SER A 270 -15.51 -0.12 -21.58
C SER A 270 -14.57 -0.64 -22.66
N GLY A 271 -13.42 -1.19 -22.25
CA GLY A 271 -12.54 -1.92 -23.15
C GLY A 271 -13.22 -3.18 -23.67
N GLY A 272 -13.75 -4.01 -22.79
CA GLY A 272 -14.57 -5.18 -23.11
C GLY A 272 -15.72 -5.36 -22.13
N TRP A 273 -16.86 -5.80 -22.66
CA TRP A 273 -18.06 -6.06 -21.90
C TRP A 273 -18.60 -7.48 -22.13
N ALA A 274 -18.68 -8.27 -21.08
CA ALA A 274 -19.27 -9.61 -21.12
C ALA A 274 -20.47 -9.68 -20.16
N ILE A 275 -21.63 -10.16 -20.60
CA ILE A 275 -22.79 -10.31 -19.71
C ILE A 275 -22.63 -11.53 -18.80
N TYR A 276 -22.22 -12.68 -19.36
CA TYR A 276 -22.18 -13.96 -18.62
C TYR A 276 -20.76 -14.53 -18.47
N GLY A 277 -19.84 -14.20 -19.37
CA GLY A 277 -18.49 -14.72 -19.42
C GLY A 277 -17.46 -13.77 -18.83
N THR A 278 -16.20 -14.10 -19.00
CA THR A 278 -15.10 -13.31 -18.50
C THR A 278 -14.82 -12.07 -19.37
N ALA A 279 -14.40 -10.97 -18.73
CA ALA A 279 -13.78 -9.84 -19.43
C ALA A 279 -12.28 -9.81 -19.05
N ASP A 280 -11.42 -10.22 -19.99
CA ASP A 280 -9.99 -10.42 -19.75
C ASP A 280 -9.12 -9.57 -20.67
N GLN A 281 -8.06 -8.97 -20.15
CA GLN A 281 -7.04 -8.21 -20.87
C GLN A 281 -7.59 -7.03 -21.72
N ASN A 282 -8.75 -6.50 -21.40
CA ASN A 282 -9.33 -5.37 -22.11
C ASN A 282 -8.73 -4.05 -21.62
N SER A 283 -8.75 -3.03 -22.48
CA SER A 283 -8.15 -1.74 -22.13
C SER A 283 -8.91 -0.51 -22.59
N VAL A 284 -8.84 0.54 -21.76
CA VAL A 284 -9.30 1.90 -22.09
C VAL A 284 -8.13 2.87 -21.91
N GLU A 285 -7.84 3.66 -22.95
CA GLU A 285 -6.84 4.72 -22.91
C GLU A 285 -7.51 6.07 -23.22
N ILE A 286 -7.38 7.04 -22.30
CA ILE A 286 -7.95 8.39 -22.44
C ILE A 286 -6.83 9.41 -22.32
N SER A 287 -6.77 10.32 -23.31
CA SER A 287 -5.79 11.42 -23.33
C SER A 287 -6.39 12.68 -23.95
N LYS A 288 -5.73 13.81 -23.76
CA LYS A 288 -6.18 15.14 -24.20
C LYS A 288 -7.52 15.56 -23.56
N ALA A 289 -8.24 16.48 -24.18
CA ALA A 289 -9.48 17.04 -23.66
C ALA A 289 -10.71 16.16 -23.97
N VAL A 290 -10.74 14.95 -23.44
CA VAL A 290 -11.91 14.05 -23.51
C VAL A 290 -12.83 14.33 -22.33
N SER A 291 -14.17 14.32 -22.56
CA SER A 291 -15.17 14.46 -21.51
C SER A 291 -16.09 13.24 -21.48
N ILE A 292 -16.13 12.56 -20.35
CA ILE A 292 -17.00 11.41 -20.12
C ILE A 292 -17.88 11.72 -18.92
N ALA A 293 -19.20 11.79 -19.13
CA ALA A 293 -20.14 12.13 -18.06
C ALA A 293 -20.40 10.96 -17.08
N GLY A 294 -20.24 9.73 -17.51
CA GLY A 294 -20.46 8.52 -16.72
C GLY A 294 -19.18 7.78 -16.35
N SER A 295 -19.29 6.47 -16.11
CA SER A 295 -18.24 5.61 -15.60
C SER A 295 -17.39 4.97 -16.70
N VAL A 296 -16.14 4.61 -16.36
CA VAL A 296 -15.16 3.97 -17.25
C VAL A 296 -14.70 2.65 -16.65
N ALA A 297 -14.65 1.57 -17.44
CA ALA A 297 -14.06 0.29 -17.03
C ALA A 297 -13.13 -0.28 -18.10
N GLY A 298 -12.00 -0.87 -17.68
CA GLY A 298 -11.15 -1.64 -18.57
C GLY A 298 -11.87 -2.88 -19.08
N GLY A 299 -12.38 -3.70 -18.17
CA GLY A 299 -13.28 -4.83 -18.42
C GLY A 299 -14.48 -4.77 -17.51
N TRP A 300 -15.65 -5.18 -18.03
CA TRP A 300 -16.87 -5.27 -17.27
C TRP A 300 -17.59 -6.60 -17.51
N SER A 301 -17.97 -7.27 -16.43
CA SER A 301 -18.80 -8.49 -16.52
C SER A 301 -19.96 -8.44 -15.53
N TYR A 302 -21.12 -8.95 -15.97
CA TYR A 302 -22.28 -9.04 -15.08
C TYR A 302 -22.19 -10.28 -14.17
N LEU A 303 -21.81 -11.46 -14.69
CA LEU A 303 -21.77 -12.72 -13.94
C LEU A 303 -20.42 -13.46 -14.03
N GLY A 304 -19.44 -12.95 -14.76
CA GLY A 304 -18.11 -13.58 -14.94
C GLY A 304 -17.03 -12.83 -14.18
N ASP A 305 -15.84 -13.41 -14.21
CA ASP A 305 -14.64 -12.78 -13.66
C ASP A 305 -14.16 -11.63 -14.56
N VAL A 306 -13.48 -10.67 -13.96
CA VAL A 306 -12.80 -9.60 -14.68
C VAL A 306 -11.31 -9.63 -14.35
N THR A 307 -10.49 -9.91 -15.37
CA THR A 307 -9.07 -10.21 -15.14
C THR A 307 -8.15 -9.39 -16.04
N ASN A 308 -7.04 -8.91 -15.48
CA ASN A 308 -5.96 -8.25 -16.22
C ASN A 308 -6.39 -7.04 -17.08
N ASN A 309 -7.50 -6.39 -16.77
CA ASN A 309 -8.00 -5.25 -17.53
C ASN A 309 -7.28 -3.96 -17.12
N VAL A 310 -7.17 -3.02 -18.04
CA VAL A 310 -6.37 -1.80 -17.84
C VAL A 310 -7.15 -0.55 -18.21
N VAL A 311 -7.14 0.46 -17.33
CA VAL A 311 -7.57 1.83 -17.64
C VAL A 311 -6.39 2.79 -17.48
N LYS A 312 -6.13 3.60 -18.50
CA LYS A 312 -5.12 4.67 -18.47
C LYS A 312 -5.75 6.01 -18.84
N ILE A 313 -5.66 6.98 -17.94
CA ILE A 313 -6.18 8.34 -18.16
C ILE A 313 -5.05 9.32 -17.87
N SER A 314 -4.62 10.05 -18.91
CA SER A 314 -3.56 11.05 -18.79
C SER A 314 -4.08 12.50 -18.80
N SER A 315 -5.30 12.72 -19.23
CA SER A 315 -6.02 13.99 -19.13
C SER A 315 -7.48 13.82 -19.51
N GLY A 316 -8.31 14.83 -19.26
CA GLY A 316 -9.75 14.82 -19.51
C GLY A 316 -10.54 14.65 -18.22
N SER A 317 -11.86 14.58 -18.31
CA SER A 317 -12.76 14.47 -17.16
C SER A 317 -13.62 13.22 -17.23
N VAL A 318 -13.79 12.56 -16.07
CA VAL A 318 -14.69 11.42 -15.86
C VAL A 318 -15.63 11.75 -14.72
N GLY A 319 -16.94 11.82 -15.01
CA GLY A 319 -17.97 12.17 -14.04
C GLY A 319 -18.34 11.02 -13.10
N GLY A 320 -18.19 9.78 -13.54
CA GLY A 320 -18.49 8.56 -12.78
C GLY A 320 -17.25 7.89 -12.18
N ILE A 321 -17.38 6.61 -11.86
CA ILE A 321 -16.28 5.78 -11.33
C ILE A 321 -15.28 5.41 -12.44
N VAL A 322 -14.07 5.07 -12.04
CA VAL A 322 -13.04 4.47 -12.90
C VAL A 322 -12.65 3.12 -12.31
N ALA A 323 -12.82 2.03 -13.07
CA ALA A 323 -12.47 0.69 -12.64
C ALA A 323 -11.55 -0.01 -13.64
N GLY A 324 -10.46 -0.62 -13.19
CA GLY A 324 -9.66 -1.50 -14.03
C GLY A 324 -10.49 -2.68 -14.48
N GLY A 325 -11.09 -3.42 -13.54
CA GLY A 325 -12.09 -4.45 -13.75
C GLY A 325 -13.30 -4.25 -12.84
N TYR A 326 -14.49 -4.45 -13.38
CA TYR A 326 -15.75 -4.33 -12.65
C TYR A 326 -16.63 -5.54 -12.89
N THR A 327 -17.00 -6.26 -11.83
CA THR A 327 -17.92 -7.40 -11.89
C THR A 327 -19.00 -7.32 -10.83
N ILE A 328 -20.21 -7.83 -11.17
CA ILE A 328 -21.32 -7.91 -10.23
C ILE A 328 -21.38 -9.28 -9.54
N GLY A 329 -20.92 -10.35 -10.20
CA GLY A 329 -21.19 -11.71 -9.73
C GLY A 329 -20.00 -12.61 -9.47
N LYS A 330 -18.76 -12.15 -9.67
CA LYS A 330 -17.53 -12.96 -9.44
C LYS A 330 -16.33 -12.12 -9.06
N GLY A 331 -15.12 -12.66 -9.22
CA GLY A 331 -13.88 -12.04 -8.80
C GLY A 331 -13.31 -11.00 -9.76
N ALA A 332 -12.53 -10.08 -9.21
CA ALA A 332 -11.77 -9.07 -9.94
C ALA A 332 -10.27 -9.25 -9.63
N GLU A 333 -9.47 -9.71 -10.62
CA GLU A 333 -8.08 -10.08 -10.41
C GLU A 333 -7.13 -9.39 -11.41
N GLY A 334 -6.00 -8.87 -10.91
CA GLY A 334 -4.91 -8.37 -11.73
C GLY A 334 -5.24 -7.12 -12.56
N ASN A 335 -6.32 -6.41 -12.26
CA ASN A 335 -6.75 -5.24 -13.01
C ASN A 335 -5.95 -3.99 -12.61
N THR A 336 -5.80 -3.06 -13.54
CA THR A 336 -4.94 -1.88 -13.33
C THR A 336 -5.66 -0.58 -13.72
N VAL A 337 -5.53 0.44 -12.88
CA VAL A 337 -5.87 1.83 -13.18
C VAL A 337 -4.62 2.70 -13.07
N GLU A 338 -4.30 3.44 -14.12
CA GLU A 338 -3.21 4.42 -14.13
C GLU A 338 -3.80 5.81 -14.46
N LEU A 339 -3.74 6.72 -13.51
CA LEU A 339 -4.17 8.11 -13.67
C LEU A 339 -2.96 9.04 -13.61
N SER A 340 -2.85 9.98 -14.55
CA SER A 340 -1.71 10.89 -14.60
C SER A 340 -2.08 12.25 -15.20
N GLY A 341 -1.20 13.22 -15.06
CA GLY A 341 -1.26 14.53 -15.71
C GLY A 341 -2.45 15.37 -15.25
N THR A 342 -3.33 15.76 -16.15
CA THR A 342 -4.46 16.67 -15.87
C THR A 342 -5.82 15.96 -15.85
N ALA A 343 -5.85 14.68 -15.52
CA ALA A 343 -7.10 13.94 -15.37
C ALA A 343 -7.90 14.45 -14.16
N ASP A 344 -9.23 14.58 -14.30
CA ASP A 344 -10.17 14.94 -13.22
C ASP A 344 -11.22 13.84 -13.10
N VAL A 345 -11.28 13.17 -11.95
CA VAL A 345 -12.23 12.08 -11.71
C VAL A 345 -13.13 12.45 -10.55
N SER A 346 -14.45 12.52 -10.82
CA SER A 346 -15.43 12.90 -9.80
C SER A 346 -15.92 11.72 -8.95
N GLY A 347 -15.84 10.50 -9.46
CA GLY A 347 -16.25 9.27 -8.76
C GLY A 347 -15.09 8.55 -8.07
N ASN A 348 -15.40 7.37 -7.53
CA ASN A 348 -14.41 6.51 -6.91
C ASN A 348 -13.51 5.82 -7.95
N ILE A 349 -12.32 5.43 -7.51
CA ILE A 349 -11.35 4.65 -8.29
C ILE A 349 -11.26 3.24 -7.73
N TYR A 350 -11.34 2.24 -8.61
CA TYR A 350 -11.18 0.83 -8.25
C TYR A 350 -10.14 0.16 -9.17
N GLY A 351 -9.10 -0.42 -8.62
CA GLY A 351 -8.26 -1.34 -9.39
C GLY A 351 -9.09 -2.52 -9.85
N GLY A 352 -9.71 -3.23 -8.89
CA GLY A 352 -10.73 -4.26 -9.11
C GLY A 352 -11.94 -4.05 -8.20
N TYR A 353 -13.14 -4.18 -8.76
CA TYR A 353 -14.40 -4.04 -8.06
C TYR A 353 -15.25 -5.29 -8.23
N ALA A 354 -15.48 -6.02 -7.15
CA ALA A 354 -16.33 -7.19 -7.09
C ALA A 354 -17.57 -6.89 -6.23
N LEU A 355 -18.74 -6.67 -6.89
CA LEU A 355 -20.00 -6.38 -6.24
C LEU A 355 -20.84 -7.65 -6.20
N HIS A 356 -20.88 -8.34 -5.09
CA HIS A 356 -21.76 -9.49 -4.93
C HIS A 356 -23.21 -9.04 -4.71
N GLN A 357 -23.99 -8.94 -5.78
CA GLN A 357 -25.38 -8.47 -5.69
C GLN A 357 -26.43 -9.54 -5.95
N MET A 358 -26.10 -10.71 -6.54
CA MET A 358 -27.10 -11.73 -6.89
C MET A 358 -26.51 -13.14 -6.95
N ASP A 359 -27.23 -14.12 -6.43
CA ASP A 359 -27.08 -15.51 -6.83
C ASP A 359 -27.20 -15.63 -8.35
N ASN A 360 -26.34 -16.41 -8.98
CA ASN A 360 -26.40 -16.62 -10.43
C ASN A 360 -27.81 -17.10 -10.82
N PRO A 361 -28.61 -16.31 -11.54
CA PRO A 361 -30.00 -16.66 -11.85
C PRO A 361 -30.12 -17.92 -12.74
N LEU A 362 -29.00 -18.39 -13.32
CA LEU A 362 -28.95 -19.59 -14.16
C LEU A 362 -28.58 -20.84 -13.37
N THR A 363 -27.76 -20.75 -12.34
CA THR A 363 -27.26 -21.90 -11.56
C THR A 363 -27.71 -21.90 -10.11
N GLY A 364 -28.18 -20.77 -9.57
CA GLY A 364 -28.53 -20.62 -8.15
C GLY A 364 -27.33 -20.73 -7.18
N GLU A 365 -26.10 -20.69 -7.71
CA GLU A 365 -24.90 -20.74 -6.90
C GLU A 365 -24.54 -19.34 -6.39
N ALA A 366 -24.25 -19.26 -5.09
CA ALA A 366 -23.66 -18.06 -4.51
C ALA A 366 -22.29 -17.82 -5.15
N ALA A 367 -22.08 -16.66 -5.73
CA ALA A 367 -20.79 -16.31 -6.29
C ALA A 367 -19.88 -15.78 -5.18
N ALA A 368 -18.68 -16.35 -5.02
CA ALA A 368 -17.60 -15.75 -4.25
C ALA A 368 -16.86 -14.74 -5.14
N GLY A 369 -16.70 -13.53 -4.68
CA GLY A 369 -16.17 -12.43 -5.46
C GLY A 369 -14.97 -11.75 -4.81
N ASP A 370 -13.80 -12.42 -4.82
CA ASP A 370 -12.56 -11.83 -4.31
C ASP A 370 -12.06 -10.69 -5.20
N ALA A 371 -11.43 -9.70 -4.57
CA ALA A 371 -10.67 -8.68 -5.28
C ALA A 371 -9.17 -8.87 -5.01
N SER A 372 -8.44 -9.38 -6.02
CA SER A 372 -7.05 -9.78 -5.81
C SER A 372 -6.08 -9.19 -6.83
N GLN A 373 -4.87 -8.87 -6.36
CA GLN A 373 -3.74 -8.43 -7.18
C GLN A 373 -4.02 -7.22 -8.09
N ASN A 374 -5.02 -6.41 -7.76
CA ASN A 374 -5.38 -5.22 -8.53
C ASN A 374 -4.45 -4.05 -8.18
N THR A 375 -4.24 -3.14 -9.14
CA THR A 375 -3.30 -2.04 -9.00
C THR A 375 -3.95 -0.70 -9.36
N VAL A 376 -3.72 0.31 -8.52
CA VAL A 376 -4.04 1.72 -8.82
C VAL A 376 -2.78 2.56 -8.70
N LYS A 377 -2.50 3.38 -9.72
CA LYS A 377 -1.41 4.37 -9.73
C LYS A 377 -1.95 5.75 -10.05
N ILE A 378 -1.61 6.73 -9.23
CA ILE A 378 -2.07 8.12 -9.34
C ILE A 378 -0.87 9.07 -9.30
N SER A 379 -0.78 9.99 -10.29
CA SER A 379 0.24 11.03 -10.38
C SER A 379 -0.35 12.32 -10.93
N ASP A 380 -0.25 13.42 -10.17
CA ASP A 380 -0.68 14.79 -10.56
C ASP A 380 -2.19 14.92 -10.88
N VAL A 381 -3.05 14.09 -10.27
CA VAL A 381 -4.49 14.00 -10.54
C VAL A 381 -5.31 14.46 -9.35
N THR A 382 -6.48 15.04 -9.60
CA THR A 382 -7.51 15.26 -8.58
C THR A 382 -8.57 14.17 -8.67
N VAL A 383 -8.81 13.46 -7.56
CA VAL A 383 -9.86 12.46 -7.38
C VAL A 383 -10.79 12.93 -6.26
N LYS A 384 -12.08 13.14 -6.58
CA LYS A 384 -13.07 13.60 -5.58
C LYS A 384 -13.71 12.45 -4.80
N GLY A 385 -13.56 11.23 -5.29
CA GLY A 385 -14.03 10.00 -4.67
C GLY A 385 -12.96 9.30 -3.84
N GLU A 386 -13.30 8.11 -3.39
CA GLU A 386 -12.42 7.18 -2.70
C GLU A 386 -11.56 6.39 -3.69
N VAL A 387 -10.42 5.87 -3.23
CA VAL A 387 -9.50 5.06 -4.03
C VAL A 387 -9.35 3.68 -3.40
N TYR A 388 -9.62 2.64 -4.18
CA TYR A 388 -9.51 1.25 -3.78
C TYR A 388 -8.56 0.49 -4.73
N GLY A 389 -7.55 -0.18 -4.19
CA GLY A 389 -6.78 -1.16 -4.96
C GLY A 389 -7.67 -2.33 -5.35
N GLY A 390 -8.33 -2.96 -4.38
CA GLY A 390 -9.39 -3.96 -4.55
C GLY A 390 -10.55 -3.70 -3.61
N TYR A 391 -11.77 -3.94 -4.08
CA TYR A 391 -13.01 -3.75 -3.31
C TYR A 391 -13.93 -4.96 -3.45
N THR A 392 -14.38 -5.51 -2.32
CA THR A 392 -15.44 -6.50 -2.27
C THR A 392 -16.59 -6.01 -1.39
N ALA A 393 -17.82 -6.15 -1.87
CA ALA A 393 -19.01 -5.82 -1.11
C ALA A 393 -19.46 -6.98 -0.21
N GLU A 394 -20.43 -6.73 0.68
CA GLU A 394 -21.09 -7.75 1.50
C GLU A 394 -21.74 -8.83 0.62
N GLY A 395 -21.51 -10.10 0.96
CA GLY A 395 -22.01 -11.25 0.20
C GLY A 395 -22.55 -12.37 1.08
N THR A 396 -22.98 -13.46 0.45
CA THR A 396 -23.41 -14.69 1.15
C THR A 396 -22.24 -15.58 1.53
N THR A 397 -21.07 -15.32 0.99
CA THR A 397 -19.79 -15.98 1.30
C THR A 397 -18.76 -14.91 1.64
N SER A 398 -17.80 -15.24 2.50
CA SER A 398 -16.68 -14.36 2.81
C SER A 398 -15.86 -14.09 1.55
N ASN A 399 -15.72 -12.82 1.16
CA ASN A 399 -14.98 -12.38 -0.02
C ASN A 399 -13.75 -11.60 0.40
N ASP A 400 -12.58 -12.03 -0.02
CA ASP A 400 -11.31 -11.48 0.40
C ASP A 400 -10.82 -10.35 -0.52
N ALA A 401 -10.15 -9.36 0.09
CA ALA A 401 -9.41 -8.34 -0.63
C ALA A 401 -7.90 -8.60 -0.43
N THR A 402 -7.23 -9.21 -1.43
CA THR A 402 -5.89 -9.77 -1.23
C THR A 402 -4.86 -9.30 -2.25
N GLY A 403 -3.70 -8.84 -1.76
CA GLY A 403 -2.55 -8.51 -2.60
C GLY A 403 -2.76 -7.32 -3.54
N ASN A 404 -3.71 -6.45 -3.26
CA ASN A 404 -3.99 -5.26 -4.05
C ASN A 404 -2.98 -4.14 -3.74
N ALA A 405 -2.71 -3.28 -4.70
CA ALA A 405 -1.72 -2.22 -4.58
C ALA A 405 -2.27 -0.85 -4.98
N VAL A 406 -2.03 0.16 -4.16
CA VAL A 406 -2.28 1.57 -4.48
C VAL A 406 -0.98 2.35 -4.35
N THR A 407 -0.63 3.13 -5.37
CA THR A 407 0.51 4.04 -5.35
C THR A 407 0.06 5.45 -5.69
N ILE A 408 0.32 6.39 -4.81
CA ILE A 408 0.07 7.83 -5.00
C ILE A 408 1.42 8.52 -5.04
N GLU A 409 1.81 8.99 -6.23
CA GLU A 409 3.05 9.76 -6.41
C GLU A 409 2.84 11.25 -6.07
N SER A 410 1.69 11.80 -6.43
CA SER A 410 1.30 13.20 -6.24
C SER A 410 -0.19 13.39 -6.57
N GLY A 411 -0.72 14.60 -6.34
CA GLY A 411 -2.11 14.94 -6.64
C GLY A 411 -2.95 15.11 -5.37
N THR A 412 -4.27 15.14 -5.53
CA THR A 412 -5.22 15.33 -4.42
C THR A 412 -6.30 14.25 -4.45
N ILE A 413 -6.44 13.51 -3.38
CA ILE A 413 -7.54 12.58 -3.15
C ILE A 413 -8.42 13.19 -2.06
N GLU A 414 -9.64 13.58 -2.39
CA GLU A 414 -10.51 14.29 -1.43
C GLU A 414 -11.09 13.38 -0.34
N LYS A 415 -11.02 12.05 -0.52
CA LYS A 415 -11.56 11.07 0.43
C LYS A 415 -10.53 10.01 0.83
N THR A 416 -10.99 8.85 1.21
CA THR A 416 -10.20 7.76 1.78
C THR A 416 -9.50 6.92 0.70
N VAL A 417 -8.33 6.39 1.04
CA VAL A 417 -7.53 5.45 0.24
C VAL A 417 -7.49 4.09 0.92
N TYR A 418 -7.83 3.04 0.20
CA TYR A 418 -7.76 1.65 0.64
C TYR A 418 -6.87 0.83 -0.31
N GLY A 419 -5.88 0.14 0.22
CA GLY A 419 -5.15 -0.87 -0.55
C GLY A 419 -6.07 -2.02 -0.94
N GLY A 420 -6.76 -2.62 0.05
CA GLY A 420 -7.85 -3.57 -0.13
C GLY A 420 -8.96 -3.31 0.86
N TYR A 421 -10.19 -3.34 0.39
CA TYR A 421 -11.41 -3.21 1.20
C TYR A 421 -12.29 -4.45 1.05
N THR A 422 -12.69 -5.04 2.15
CA THR A 422 -13.72 -6.08 2.17
C THR A 422 -14.78 -5.79 3.23
N ALA A 423 -16.03 -6.05 2.88
CA ALA A 423 -17.14 -5.90 3.82
C ALA A 423 -17.24 -7.09 4.80
N ASP A 424 -16.92 -8.30 4.36
CA ASP A 424 -17.19 -9.55 5.11
C ASP A 424 -16.05 -10.58 5.14
N GLY A 425 -14.96 -10.37 4.41
CA GLY A 425 -13.81 -11.26 4.33
C GLY A 425 -12.56 -10.75 5.06
N THR A 426 -11.42 -11.28 4.67
CA THR A 426 -10.10 -10.87 5.14
C THR A 426 -9.46 -9.86 4.18
N ALA A 427 -8.97 -8.75 4.71
CA ALA A 427 -8.14 -7.83 3.96
C ALA A 427 -6.65 -8.19 4.18
N SER A 428 -6.00 -8.82 3.18
CA SER A 428 -4.67 -9.36 3.39
C SER A 428 -3.66 -9.00 2.31
N LYS A 429 -2.40 -8.81 2.74
CA LYS A 429 -1.25 -8.58 1.84
C LYS A 429 -1.43 -7.39 0.87
N ASN A 430 -2.31 -6.46 1.20
CA ASN A 430 -2.52 -5.27 0.40
C ASN A 430 -1.41 -4.25 0.67
N THR A 431 -1.06 -3.47 -0.33
CA THR A 431 0.02 -2.48 -0.25
C THR A 431 -0.47 -1.09 -0.62
N VAL A 432 -0.18 -0.11 0.20
CA VAL A 432 -0.36 1.31 -0.12
C VAL A 432 0.98 2.02 -0.04
N THR A 433 1.32 2.79 -1.07
CA THR A 433 2.52 3.62 -1.11
C THR A 433 2.13 5.06 -1.41
N ILE A 434 2.47 5.98 -0.52
CA ILE A 434 2.23 7.41 -0.70
C ILE A 434 3.58 8.13 -0.71
N ASN A 435 3.95 8.64 -1.89
CA ASN A 435 5.20 9.37 -2.10
C ASN A 435 5.01 10.89 -1.98
N GLY A 436 3.77 11.37 -2.15
CA GLY A 436 3.43 12.78 -2.04
C GLY A 436 1.95 13.02 -2.28
N GLY A 437 1.56 14.29 -2.38
CA GLY A 437 0.18 14.73 -2.61
C GLY A 437 -0.59 14.99 -1.31
N THR A 438 -1.91 15.14 -1.43
CA THR A 438 -2.82 15.37 -0.28
C THR A 438 -3.90 14.30 -0.28
N VAL A 439 -4.15 13.68 0.87
CA VAL A 439 -5.25 12.74 1.08
C VAL A 439 -6.14 13.25 2.21
N GLY A 440 -7.43 13.38 1.94
CA GLY A 440 -8.42 13.97 2.84
C GLY A 440 -8.69 15.46 2.57
N VAL A 441 -9.70 16.03 3.22
CA VAL A 441 -10.06 17.45 3.14
C VAL A 441 -9.93 18.12 4.51
N ALA A 442 -9.33 19.30 4.54
CA ALA A 442 -9.04 20.06 5.77
C ALA A 442 -10.27 20.58 6.55
N ASP A 443 -11.48 20.43 6.02
CA ASP A 443 -12.71 21.02 6.58
C ASP A 443 -13.62 19.99 7.29
N SER A 444 -13.17 18.76 7.49
CA SER A 444 -13.89 17.77 8.28
C SER A 444 -13.63 17.99 9.77
N THR A 445 -14.65 18.41 10.50
CA THR A 445 -14.63 18.58 11.98
C THR A 445 -14.54 17.24 12.72
N GLU A 446 -14.47 16.12 12.00
CA GLU A 446 -14.28 14.79 12.53
C GLU A 446 -12.94 14.23 12.03
N SER A 447 -12.18 13.65 12.95
CA SER A 447 -10.95 12.89 12.67
C SER A 447 -11.32 11.66 11.85
N SER A 448 -11.40 11.82 10.51
CA SER A 448 -11.72 10.69 9.63
C SER A 448 -10.45 9.92 9.29
N ASP A 449 -10.58 8.61 9.27
CA ASP A 449 -9.54 7.74 8.73
C ASP A 449 -9.35 8.03 7.23
N THR A 450 -8.13 8.30 6.80
CA THR A 450 -7.84 8.74 5.43
C THR A 450 -7.10 7.71 4.60
N VAL A 451 -6.29 6.84 5.24
CA VAL A 451 -5.51 5.83 4.51
C VAL A 451 -5.51 4.50 5.24
N PHE A 452 -5.89 3.44 4.52
CA PHE A 452 -5.79 2.06 4.97
C PHE A 452 -4.94 1.22 4.02
N GLY A 453 -3.99 0.45 4.56
CA GLY A 453 -3.32 -0.60 3.80
C GLY A 453 -4.31 -1.71 3.44
N GLY A 454 -4.99 -2.28 4.43
CA GLY A 454 -6.12 -3.21 4.29
C GLY A 454 -7.22 -2.88 5.28
N TYR A 455 -8.48 -2.97 4.85
CA TYR A 455 -9.65 -2.71 5.67
C TYR A 455 -10.66 -3.85 5.55
N SER A 456 -11.00 -4.47 6.69
CA SER A 456 -12.09 -5.44 6.77
C SER A 456 -13.17 -4.95 7.74
N ALA A 457 -14.40 -4.78 7.22
CA ALA A 457 -15.50 -4.24 8.02
C ALA A 457 -16.06 -5.26 9.04
N SER A 458 -15.88 -6.56 8.81
CA SER A 458 -16.38 -7.61 9.72
C SER A 458 -15.37 -8.71 10.05
N GLY A 459 -14.28 -8.84 9.30
CA GLY A 459 -13.24 -9.85 9.47
C GLY A 459 -11.90 -9.28 9.96
N GLU A 460 -10.81 -9.90 9.52
CA GLU A 460 -9.44 -9.60 9.93
C GLU A 460 -8.69 -8.79 8.88
N ALA A 461 -7.67 -8.03 9.32
CA ALA A 461 -6.67 -7.38 8.47
C ALA A 461 -5.30 -7.99 8.73
N VAL A 462 -4.71 -8.65 7.72
CA VAL A 462 -3.51 -9.48 7.91
C VAL A 462 -2.41 -9.15 6.92
N SER A 463 -1.20 -8.92 7.40
CA SER A 463 0.00 -8.72 6.58
C SER A 463 -0.10 -7.58 5.54
N ASN A 464 -0.86 -6.53 5.83
CA ASN A 464 -0.97 -5.38 4.95
C ASN A 464 0.24 -4.44 5.16
N ILE A 465 0.66 -3.77 4.10
CA ILE A 465 1.83 -2.89 4.09
C ILE A 465 1.40 -1.48 3.68
N LEU A 466 1.77 -0.50 4.48
CA LEU A 466 1.57 0.90 4.17
C LEU A 466 2.89 1.66 4.30
N THR A 467 3.28 2.38 3.24
CA THR A 467 4.49 3.19 3.21
C THR A 467 4.14 4.64 2.89
N VAL A 468 4.57 5.56 3.73
CA VAL A 468 4.42 7.00 3.54
C VAL A 468 5.80 7.63 3.49
N SER A 469 6.18 8.16 2.32
CA SER A 469 7.45 8.89 2.14
C SER A 469 7.27 10.40 2.03
N GLY A 470 6.03 10.87 1.85
CA GLY A 470 5.70 12.30 1.78
C GLY A 470 4.20 12.52 1.71
N GLY A 471 3.78 13.77 1.56
CA GLY A 471 2.39 14.18 1.42
C GLY A 471 1.72 14.62 2.74
N ASP A 472 0.58 15.29 2.59
CA ASP A 472 -0.27 15.72 3.70
C ASP A 472 -1.48 14.79 3.83
N LEU A 473 -1.47 13.96 4.87
CA LEU A 473 -2.54 13.02 5.16
C LEU A 473 -3.43 13.61 6.26
N ILE A 474 -4.59 14.13 5.83
CA ILE A 474 -5.49 14.90 6.70
C ILE A 474 -6.40 13.93 7.46
N GLY A 475 -5.84 13.21 8.42
CA GLY A 475 -6.58 12.22 9.22
C GLY A 475 -5.69 11.08 9.74
N HIS A 476 -6.30 9.92 9.93
CA HIS A 476 -5.63 8.74 10.44
C HIS A 476 -5.07 7.85 9.33
N VAL A 477 -3.94 7.24 9.62
CA VAL A 477 -3.21 6.35 8.72
C VAL A 477 -3.07 4.99 9.40
N THR A 478 -3.67 3.96 8.81
CA THR A 478 -3.73 2.62 9.40
C THR A 478 -3.29 1.57 8.38
N SER A 479 -2.25 0.76 8.70
CA SER A 479 -1.82 -0.27 7.76
C SER A 479 -2.82 -1.42 7.67
N GLY A 480 -3.34 -1.91 8.78
CA GLY A 480 -4.39 -2.94 8.81
C GLY A 480 -5.50 -2.60 9.78
N TYR A 481 -6.73 -2.47 9.29
CA TYR A 481 -7.94 -2.32 10.09
C TYR A 481 -8.81 -3.55 9.93
N GLY A 482 -9.02 -4.27 11.02
CA GLY A 482 -9.93 -5.42 11.07
C GLY A 482 -10.89 -5.34 12.23
N LYS A 483 -12.13 -5.78 12.04
CA LYS A 483 -13.12 -5.80 13.12
C LYS A 483 -12.75 -6.85 14.18
N THR A 484 -12.40 -8.04 13.73
CA THR A 484 -12.15 -9.21 14.61
C THR A 484 -10.67 -9.46 14.90
N GLY A 485 -9.76 -8.77 14.21
CA GLY A 485 -8.33 -8.90 14.44
C GLY A 485 -7.49 -8.10 13.45
N ALA A 486 -6.27 -7.74 13.86
CA ALA A 486 -5.27 -7.09 13.03
C ALA A 486 -3.89 -7.69 13.32
N SER A 487 -3.31 -8.44 12.36
CA SER A 487 -2.05 -9.14 12.60
C SER A 487 -1.02 -8.93 11.49
N ASP A 488 0.25 -8.91 11.89
CA ASP A 488 1.40 -8.87 10.98
C ASP A 488 1.41 -7.68 10.01
N ASN A 489 0.65 -6.61 10.30
CA ASN A 489 0.59 -5.43 9.45
C ASN A 489 1.83 -4.54 9.66
N THR A 490 2.32 -3.96 8.59
CA THR A 490 3.51 -3.11 8.61
C THR A 490 3.21 -1.70 8.13
N LEU A 491 3.58 -0.70 8.91
CA LEU A 491 3.54 0.70 8.53
C LEU A 491 4.95 1.30 8.56
N THR A 492 5.35 1.94 7.47
CA THR A 492 6.61 2.67 7.39
C THR A 492 6.35 4.13 7.03
N MET A 493 6.78 5.05 7.88
CA MET A 493 6.69 6.49 7.63
C MET A 493 8.10 7.10 7.61
N THR A 494 8.49 7.62 6.44
CA THR A 494 9.79 8.26 6.23
C THR A 494 9.67 9.76 5.95
N GLY A 495 8.44 10.26 5.80
CA GLY A 495 8.10 11.65 5.55
C GLY A 495 6.59 11.87 5.59
N GLY A 496 6.14 13.08 5.28
CA GLY A 496 4.73 13.46 5.28
C GLY A 496 4.17 13.83 6.66
N SER A 497 2.85 14.06 6.70
CA SER A 497 2.13 14.45 7.93
C SER A 497 0.88 13.61 8.12
N SER A 498 0.51 13.32 9.39
CA SER A 498 -0.74 12.64 9.75
C SER A 498 -1.21 13.08 11.15
N ILE A 499 -2.48 12.89 11.47
CA ILE A 499 -3.00 13.11 12.84
C ILE A 499 -2.67 11.91 13.71
N LYS A 500 -2.90 10.69 13.19
CA LYS A 500 -2.65 9.44 13.91
C LYS A 500 -2.10 8.37 12.96
N THR A 501 -1.12 7.63 13.43
CA THR A 501 -0.45 6.57 12.67
C THR A 501 -0.53 5.25 13.45
N VAL A 502 -1.14 4.20 12.86
CA VAL A 502 -1.34 2.90 13.51
C VAL A 502 -0.96 1.77 12.53
N ALA A 503 -0.10 0.83 12.95
CA ALA A 503 0.20 -0.31 12.07
C ALA A 503 -0.94 -1.33 12.06
N GLY A 504 -1.48 -1.72 13.23
CA GLY A 504 -2.60 -2.65 13.33
C GLY A 504 -3.72 -2.11 14.23
N TYR A 505 -4.94 -2.06 13.70
CA TYR A 505 -6.13 -1.69 14.46
C TYR A 505 -7.17 -2.81 14.42
N ALA A 506 -7.47 -3.39 15.59
CA ALA A 506 -8.55 -4.37 15.76
C ALA A 506 -9.70 -3.73 16.53
N GLU A 507 -10.90 -3.64 15.94
CA GLU A 507 -12.03 -2.96 16.58
C GLU A 507 -12.54 -3.72 17.84
N THR A 508 -12.68 -5.03 17.75
CA THR A 508 -13.21 -5.87 18.85
C THR A 508 -12.32 -7.06 19.20
N GLY A 509 -11.39 -7.44 18.36
CA GLY A 509 -10.47 -8.56 18.55
C GLY A 509 -9.06 -8.12 18.91
N ASP A 510 -8.08 -9.00 18.69
CA ASP A 510 -6.71 -8.80 19.09
C ASP A 510 -5.86 -8.13 17.97
N ALA A 511 -4.88 -7.34 18.38
CA ALA A 511 -3.87 -6.78 17.48
C ALA A 511 -2.50 -7.40 17.79
N VAL A 512 -1.97 -8.21 16.84
CA VAL A 512 -0.83 -9.09 17.12
C VAL A 512 0.30 -8.88 16.10
N ASN A 513 1.54 -8.80 16.58
CA ASN A 513 2.77 -8.73 15.76
C ASN A 513 2.80 -7.61 14.73
N ASN A 514 2.08 -6.51 14.92
CA ASN A 514 2.11 -5.39 14.00
C ASN A 514 3.40 -4.59 14.17
N THR A 515 3.94 -4.07 13.08
CA THR A 515 5.22 -3.34 13.07
C THR A 515 5.04 -1.93 12.52
N LEU A 516 5.56 -0.94 13.24
CA LEU A 516 5.62 0.44 12.79
C LEU A 516 7.09 0.93 12.77
N VAL A 517 7.50 1.49 11.66
CA VAL A 517 8.81 2.15 11.51
C VAL A 517 8.58 3.63 11.18
N PHE A 518 9.04 4.52 12.04
CA PHE A 518 8.93 5.96 11.87
C PHE A 518 10.32 6.57 11.81
N SER A 519 10.74 7.01 10.64
CA SER A 519 12.08 7.57 10.43
C SER A 519 12.07 9.03 9.96
N GLY A 520 10.89 9.59 9.72
CA GLY A 520 10.72 10.99 9.32
C GLY A 520 9.24 11.36 9.22
N GLY A 521 8.97 12.65 9.05
CA GLY A 521 7.60 13.18 9.01
C GLY A 521 7.07 13.58 10.38
N THR A 522 5.76 13.81 10.47
CA THR A 522 5.06 14.25 11.69
C THR A 522 3.77 13.47 11.90
N SER A 523 3.50 13.11 13.15
CA SER A 523 2.23 12.54 13.61
C SER A 523 1.93 13.07 15.02
N ALA A 524 0.67 13.22 15.40
CA ALA A 524 0.37 13.58 16.79
C ALA A 524 0.34 12.35 17.70
N ILE A 525 -0.07 11.18 17.16
CA ILE A 525 -0.16 9.91 17.88
C ILE A 525 0.40 8.80 17.00
N THR A 526 1.33 8.00 17.51
CA THR A 526 1.96 6.91 16.77
C THR A 526 1.90 5.62 17.59
N MET A 527 1.26 4.58 17.04
CA MET A 527 1.02 3.31 17.73
C MET A 527 1.36 2.13 16.82
N ALA A 528 2.09 1.13 17.34
CA ALA A 528 2.23 -0.11 16.57
C ALA A 528 0.90 -0.87 16.53
N ALA A 529 0.13 -0.86 17.62
CA ALA A 529 -1.18 -1.50 17.64
C ALA A 529 -2.20 -0.77 18.52
N GLN A 530 -3.47 -0.85 18.11
CA GLN A 530 -4.64 -0.50 18.91
C GLN A 530 -5.67 -1.64 18.82
N SER A 531 -6.25 -2.03 19.95
CA SER A 531 -7.13 -3.20 20.00
C SER A 531 -8.27 -3.02 20.98
N GLY A 532 -9.47 -3.45 20.60
CA GLY A 532 -10.60 -3.66 21.50
C GLY A 532 -10.48 -4.95 22.34
N GLY A 533 -9.64 -5.87 21.91
CA GLY A 533 -9.13 -7.03 22.65
C GLY A 533 -7.75 -6.75 23.25
N SER A 534 -6.81 -7.67 23.05
CA SER A 534 -5.43 -7.57 23.51
C SER A 534 -4.49 -7.08 22.41
N ALA A 535 -3.47 -6.29 22.76
CA ALA A 535 -2.39 -5.88 21.88
C ALA A 535 -1.10 -6.61 22.28
N THR A 536 -0.64 -7.57 21.47
CA THR A 536 0.46 -8.48 21.84
C THR A 536 1.57 -8.56 20.80
N GLY A 537 2.83 -8.48 21.24
CA GLY A 537 4.00 -8.67 20.37
C GLY A 537 4.22 -7.59 19.34
N ASN A 538 3.59 -6.43 19.46
CA ASN A 538 3.69 -5.35 18.48
C ASN A 538 4.99 -4.55 18.68
N THR A 539 5.55 -4.05 17.58
CA THR A 539 6.85 -3.35 17.60
C THR A 539 6.75 -1.99 16.94
N ILE A 540 7.29 -0.97 17.60
CA ILE A 540 7.49 0.36 17.02
C ILE A 540 8.95 0.77 17.09
N THR A 541 9.48 1.27 15.98
CA THR A 541 10.86 1.77 15.88
C THR A 541 10.87 3.21 15.39
N ILE A 542 11.39 4.12 16.19
CA ILE A 542 11.54 5.54 15.88
C ILE A 542 13.03 5.84 15.66
N THR A 543 13.39 6.32 14.47
CA THR A 543 14.76 6.68 14.11
C THR A 543 14.89 8.16 13.72
N GLY A 544 13.77 8.88 13.58
CA GLY A 544 13.76 10.30 13.21
C GLY A 544 12.35 10.87 13.16
N GLY A 545 12.20 12.13 12.79
CA GLY A 545 10.93 12.84 12.68
C GLY A 545 10.30 13.23 14.02
N ASN A 546 9.02 13.58 14.00
CA ASN A 546 8.24 13.91 15.19
C ASN A 546 6.97 13.03 15.25
N PRO A 547 7.04 11.88 15.92
CA PRO A 547 5.92 10.93 16.00
C PRO A 547 4.82 11.33 17.02
N GLY A 548 4.98 12.44 17.74
CA GLY A 548 4.08 12.79 18.84
C GLY A 548 4.18 11.79 20.01
N THR A 549 3.05 11.31 20.53
CA THR A 549 3.06 10.24 21.54
C THR A 549 3.32 8.87 20.89
N VAL A 550 4.03 7.98 21.59
CA VAL A 550 4.47 6.68 21.09
C VAL A 550 3.96 5.55 21.96
N THR A 551 3.23 4.59 21.37
CA THR A 551 2.72 3.42 22.10
C THR A 551 3.04 2.13 21.33
N GLY A 552 3.67 1.16 21.98
CA GLY A 552 3.96 -0.15 21.42
C GLY A 552 2.67 -0.92 21.11
N GLY A 553 1.81 -1.09 22.11
CA GLY A 553 0.49 -1.70 21.95
C GLY A 553 -0.52 -1.14 22.92
N ALA A 554 -1.72 -0.80 22.46
CA ALA A 554 -2.83 -0.37 23.28
C ALA A 554 -4.00 -1.36 23.13
N GLY A 555 -4.35 -2.06 24.22
CA GLY A 555 -5.44 -3.03 24.26
C GLY A 555 -6.45 -2.72 25.35
N VAL A 556 -7.70 -3.12 25.16
CA VAL A 556 -8.71 -3.00 26.22
C VAL A 556 -8.50 -4.11 27.26
N THR A 557 -8.33 -5.35 26.82
CA THR A 557 -8.25 -6.53 27.71
C THR A 557 -6.82 -6.95 28.06
N GLY A 558 -5.79 -6.31 27.48
CA GLY A 558 -4.39 -6.54 27.80
C GLY A 558 -3.43 -5.90 26.79
N ALA A 559 -2.19 -5.70 27.22
CA ALA A 559 -1.12 -5.20 26.37
C ALA A 559 0.21 -5.84 26.76
N SER A 560 0.65 -6.87 26.03
CA SER A 560 1.80 -7.68 26.46
C SER A 560 2.85 -7.86 25.36
N GLU A 561 4.10 -8.03 25.81
CA GLU A 561 5.24 -8.34 24.93
C GLU A 561 5.48 -7.30 23.82
N ASN A 562 4.93 -6.09 23.93
CA ASN A 562 5.12 -5.03 22.96
C ASN A 562 6.49 -4.36 23.11
N THR A 563 7.06 -3.90 22.02
CA THR A 563 8.41 -3.31 21.98
C THR A 563 8.38 -1.91 21.39
N VAL A 564 8.98 -0.96 22.10
CA VAL A 564 9.24 0.41 21.63
C VAL A 564 10.74 0.63 21.55
N ILE A 565 11.24 1.06 20.39
CA ILE A 565 12.65 1.39 20.16
C ILE A 565 12.74 2.84 19.66
N ILE A 566 13.46 3.69 20.39
CA ILE A 566 13.71 5.09 20.02
C ILE A 566 15.21 5.28 19.90
N SER A 567 15.71 5.59 18.71
CA SER A 567 17.11 5.85 18.42
C SER A 567 17.37 7.24 17.81
N GLY A 568 16.32 8.02 17.58
CA GLY A 568 16.39 9.37 17.02
C GLY A 568 15.02 10.02 16.98
N GLY A 569 14.95 11.25 16.47
CA GLY A 569 13.73 12.05 16.37
C GLY A 569 13.40 12.81 17.66
N THR A 570 12.27 13.53 17.63
CA THR A 570 11.73 14.28 18.77
C THR A 570 10.35 13.72 19.11
N VAL A 571 10.27 12.97 20.18
CA VAL A 571 9.02 12.46 20.75
C VAL A 571 8.50 13.51 21.72
N SER A 572 7.42 14.20 21.36
CA SER A 572 6.87 15.29 22.16
C SER A 572 5.37 15.36 22.05
N SER A 573 4.69 15.71 23.14
CA SER A 573 3.26 15.99 23.15
C SER A 573 3.00 17.43 23.56
N PRO A 574 2.10 18.16 22.91
CA PRO A 574 1.63 19.44 23.39
C PRO A 574 0.65 19.31 24.56
N GLU A 575 0.20 18.09 24.87
CA GLU A 575 -0.74 17.80 25.96
C GLU A 575 0.02 17.27 27.18
N ASP A 576 -0.09 17.97 28.32
CA ASP A 576 0.61 17.66 29.56
C ASP A 576 0.02 16.45 30.34
N PHE A 577 -1.04 15.82 29.81
CA PHE A 577 -1.82 14.82 30.56
C PHE A 577 -1.85 13.43 29.92
N VAL A 578 -0.97 13.14 28.96
CA VAL A 578 -0.92 11.84 28.29
C VAL A 578 0.45 11.17 28.50
N PRO A 579 0.53 9.83 28.60
CA PRO A 579 1.80 9.12 28.49
C PRO A 579 2.52 9.48 27.20
N ILE A 580 3.80 9.87 27.28
CA ILE A 580 4.55 10.25 26.08
C ILE A 580 5.12 9.04 25.35
N VAL A 581 5.60 8.05 26.10
CA VAL A 581 6.07 6.77 25.57
C VAL A 581 5.51 5.64 26.46
N THR A 582 4.91 4.64 25.83
CA THR A 582 4.35 3.48 26.54
C THR A 582 4.71 2.20 25.78
N GLY A 583 5.32 1.23 26.46
CA GLY A 583 5.56 -0.09 25.90
C GLY A 583 4.24 -0.81 25.62
N GLY A 584 3.41 -1.01 26.66
CA GLY A 584 2.06 -1.53 26.54
C GLY A 584 1.08 -0.76 27.39
N MET A 585 -0.11 -0.46 26.86
CA MET A 585 -1.20 0.23 27.55
C MET A 585 -2.46 -0.63 27.56
N ALA A 586 -2.98 -0.96 28.74
CA ALA A 586 -4.24 -1.70 28.87
C ALA A 586 -5.30 -0.87 29.59
N SER A 587 -6.59 -1.21 29.40
CA SER A 587 -7.69 -0.57 30.13
C SER A 587 -8.19 -1.44 31.27
N THR A 588 -8.55 -2.71 30.98
CA THR A 588 -9.15 -3.63 31.97
C THR A 588 -8.35 -4.91 32.19
N GLY A 589 -7.20 -5.05 31.57
CA GLY A 589 -6.33 -6.21 31.72
C GLY A 589 -4.89 -5.81 31.97
N ASP A 590 -4.00 -6.80 31.91
CA ASP A 590 -2.60 -6.65 32.29
C ASP A 590 -1.77 -5.94 31.20
N ALA A 591 -0.77 -5.17 31.64
CA ALA A 591 0.23 -4.55 30.77
C ALA A 591 1.62 -5.13 31.08
N ASP A 592 1.87 -6.38 30.65
CA ASP A 592 2.97 -7.21 31.10
C ASP A 592 4.04 -7.47 30.04
N GLY A 593 5.30 -7.56 30.47
CA GLY A 593 6.41 -8.02 29.62
C GLY A 593 6.80 -7.08 28.50
N ASN A 594 6.35 -5.84 28.53
CA ASN A 594 6.64 -4.85 27.47
C ASN A 594 8.06 -4.30 27.61
N THR A 595 8.65 -3.89 26.51
CA THR A 595 10.02 -3.36 26.47
C THR A 595 10.06 -1.97 25.80
N VAL A 596 10.66 -1.01 26.48
CA VAL A 596 11.00 0.32 25.94
C VAL A 596 12.51 0.46 25.90
N THR A 597 13.09 0.78 24.74
CA THR A 597 14.53 1.02 24.58
C THR A 597 14.75 2.39 23.95
N ILE A 598 15.48 3.25 24.65
CA ILE A 598 15.84 4.59 24.20
C ILE A 598 17.37 4.67 24.10
N SER A 599 17.86 4.83 22.87
CA SER A 599 19.28 4.91 22.57
C SER A 599 19.71 6.24 21.94
N GLY A 600 18.76 7.13 21.66
CA GLY A 600 18.98 8.44 21.06
C GLY A 600 17.68 9.21 20.91
N GLY A 601 17.73 10.40 20.32
CA GLY A 601 16.60 11.29 20.17
C GLY A 601 16.29 12.13 21.40
N GLU A 602 15.19 12.84 21.36
CA GLU A 602 14.69 13.70 22.42
C GLU A 602 13.27 13.23 22.82
N VAL A 603 13.03 13.03 24.12
CA VAL A 603 11.72 12.64 24.67
C VAL A 603 11.32 13.67 25.72
N THR A 604 10.31 14.49 25.41
CA THR A 604 9.94 15.65 26.22
C THR A 604 8.43 15.82 26.36
N GLY A 605 7.98 16.31 27.51
CA GLY A 605 6.56 16.55 27.81
C GLY A 605 5.78 15.28 28.18
N GLY A 606 4.45 15.40 28.24
CA GLY A 606 3.57 14.34 28.72
C GLY A 606 3.80 13.98 30.21
N ILE A 607 3.17 12.90 30.67
CA ILE A 607 3.22 12.49 32.10
C ILE A 607 4.27 11.43 32.39
N GLY A 608 4.97 10.89 31.41
CA GLY A 608 6.03 9.92 31.67
C GLY A 608 6.27 8.89 30.56
N ILE A 609 7.36 8.14 30.73
CA ILE A 609 7.74 6.95 29.98
C ILE A 609 7.35 5.73 30.80
N TYR A 610 6.56 4.83 30.22
CA TYR A 610 6.02 3.66 30.91
C TYR A 610 6.49 2.37 30.20
N GLY A 611 7.02 1.41 30.98
CA GLY A 611 7.20 0.06 30.49
C GLY A 611 5.86 -0.58 30.18
N GLY A 612 4.97 -0.63 31.18
CA GLY A 612 3.56 -1.00 31.09
C GLY A 612 2.67 -0.04 31.86
N PHE A 613 1.50 0.26 31.33
CA PHE A 613 0.49 1.11 31.96
C PHE A 613 -0.90 0.48 31.86
N THR A 614 -1.59 0.33 32.98
CA THR A 614 -2.97 -0.17 32.96
C THR A 614 -3.86 0.57 33.97
N THR A 615 -5.17 0.57 33.70
CA THR A 615 -6.15 1.15 34.62
C THR A 615 -6.64 0.10 35.63
N GLU A 616 -6.99 -1.10 35.14
CA GLU A 616 -7.44 -2.23 35.95
C GLU A 616 -6.64 -3.45 35.51
N GLY A 617 -5.90 -4.07 36.39
CA GLY A 617 -5.01 -5.20 36.08
C GLY A 617 -3.57 -4.92 36.51
N ASP A 618 -2.67 -5.83 36.22
CA ASP A 618 -1.29 -5.78 36.65
C ASP A 618 -0.37 -5.14 35.58
N ALA A 619 0.71 -4.50 36.00
CA ALA A 619 1.76 -3.94 35.14
C ALA A 619 3.11 -4.54 35.48
N ASN A 620 3.31 -5.82 35.11
CA ASN A 620 4.43 -6.63 35.59
C ASN A 620 5.48 -6.92 34.52
N SER A 621 6.70 -7.21 34.97
CA SER A 621 7.79 -7.73 34.14
C SER A 621 8.17 -6.83 32.94
N ASN A 622 7.85 -5.55 32.99
CA ASN A 622 8.20 -4.61 31.95
C ASN A 622 9.66 -4.16 32.07
N THR A 623 10.29 -3.81 30.95
CA THR A 623 11.69 -3.42 30.91
C THR A 623 11.86 -2.09 30.19
N ILE A 624 12.59 -1.16 30.81
CA ILE A 624 12.99 0.10 30.18
C ILE A 624 14.52 0.14 30.13
N ASN A 625 15.06 0.34 28.92
CA ASN A 625 16.49 0.47 28.67
C ASN A 625 16.81 1.90 28.17
N VAL A 626 17.64 2.63 28.87
CA VAL A 626 18.13 3.95 28.46
C VAL A 626 19.64 3.86 28.20
N SER A 627 20.05 4.04 26.96
CA SER A 627 21.48 4.02 26.56
C SER A 627 21.93 5.29 25.85
N GLY A 628 21.05 6.29 25.73
CA GLY A 628 21.33 7.59 25.11
C GLY A 628 20.08 8.43 24.98
N GLY A 629 20.19 9.57 24.30
CA GLY A 629 19.11 10.53 24.11
C GLY A 629 19.00 11.55 25.24
N THR A 630 18.13 12.53 25.06
CA THR A 630 17.76 13.55 26.07
C THR A 630 16.36 13.24 26.57
N LEU A 631 16.23 13.00 27.87
CA LEU A 631 14.95 12.69 28.50
C LEU A 631 14.56 13.83 29.44
N ASP A 632 13.33 14.31 29.30
CA ASP A 632 12.75 15.37 30.14
C ASP A 632 11.33 15.00 30.56
N THR A 633 11.18 13.83 31.18
CA THR A 633 9.91 13.32 31.70
C THR A 633 10.17 12.10 32.61
N ASP A 634 9.28 11.82 33.53
CA ASP A 634 9.41 10.73 34.51
C ASP A 634 9.45 9.35 33.85
N ILE A 635 10.07 8.37 34.52
CA ILE A 635 10.15 6.96 34.06
C ILE A 635 9.48 6.06 35.07
N TYR A 636 8.56 5.23 34.60
CA TYR A 636 7.83 4.21 35.37
C TYR A 636 8.09 2.83 34.76
N GLY A 637 8.70 1.92 35.51
CA GLY A 637 8.88 0.53 35.11
C GLY A 637 7.54 -0.14 34.76
N GLY A 638 6.56 -0.04 35.67
CA GLY A 638 5.16 -0.38 35.46
C GLY A 638 4.27 0.53 36.30
N GLN A 639 3.06 0.85 35.77
CA GLN A 639 2.06 1.60 36.55
C GLN A 639 0.67 1.00 36.38
N THR A 640 -0.06 0.86 37.48
CA THR A 640 -1.46 0.47 37.51
C THR A 640 -2.24 1.30 38.54
N TYR A 641 -3.54 1.54 38.27
CA TYR A 641 -4.44 2.17 39.23
C TYR A 641 -5.19 1.15 40.10
N ASP A 642 -5.34 -0.11 39.64
CA ASP A 642 -5.95 -1.18 40.44
C ASP A 642 -5.29 -2.52 40.12
N GLY A 643 -4.15 -2.80 40.79
CA GLY A 643 -3.37 -4.01 40.58
C GLY A 643 -1.97 -3.93 41.18
N ALA A 644 -1.11 -4.88 40.78
CA ALA A 644 0.30 -4.96 41.14
C ALA A 644 1.19 -4.41 40.01
N ALA A 645 2.34 -3.86 40.40
CA ALA A 645 3.39 -3.44 39.45
C ALA A 645 4.72 -4.08 39.86
N ASP A 646 4.85 -5.39 39.62
CA ASP A 646 5.93 -6.25 40.11
C ASP A 646 6.95 -6.62 39.04
N ASN A 647 8.17 -6.95 39.43
CA ASN A 647 9.23 -7.49 38.57
C ASN A 647 9.65 -6.57 37.40
N ASN A 648 9.34 -5.29 37.46
CA ASN A 648 9.74 -4.35 36.42
C ASN A 648 11.22 -3.99 36.52
N THR A 649 11.86 -3.69 35.39
CA THR A 649 13.28 -3.39 35.32
C THR A 649 13.55 -2.07 34.59
N ILE A 650 14.32 -1.19 35.22
CA ILE A 650 14.86 0.02 34.58
C ILE A 650 16.36 -0.10 34.47
N ASN A 651 16.92 -0.05 33.28
CA ASN A 651 18.35 -0.08 32.99
C ASN A 651 18.82 1.28 32.49
N ILE A 652 19.68 1.97 33.23
CA ILE A 652 20.37 3.19 32.78
C ILE A 652 21.79 2.82 32.39
N LEU A 653 21.96 2.63 31.07
CA LEU A 653 23.22 2.18 30.47
C LEU A 653 24.14 3.35 30.09
N ALA A 654 23.53 4.45 29.61
CA ALA A 654 24.18 5.71 29.28
C ALA A 654 23.09 6.79 29.04
N GLY A 655 23.50 8.03 28.80
CA GLY A 655 22.59 9.16 28.55
C GLY A 655 22.59 10.13 29.72
N ASP A 656 22.03 11.32 29.51
CA ASP A 656 21.88 12.35 30.54
C ASP A 656 20.42 12.42 30.97
N LEU A 657 20.14 12.11 32.24
CA LEU A 657 18.82 12.26 32.85
C LEU A 657 18.61 13.72 33.28
N ASN A 658 17.43 14.28 33.05
CA ASN A 658 17.11 15.60 33.55
C ASN A 658 17.00 15.54 35.10
N PRO A 659 17.67 16.45 35.85
CA PRO A 659 17.62 16.46 37.30
C PRO A 659 16.23 16.65 37.93
N GLU A 660 15.24 17.12 37.16
CA GLU A 660 13.87 17.34 37.59
C GLU A 660 12.96 16.09 37.38
N MET A 661 13.43 15.07 36.65
CA MET A 661 12.69 13.84 36.45
C MET A 661 12.76 12.87 37.63
N SER A 662 11.79 12.00 37.74
CA SER A 662 11.66 10.96 38.74
C SER A 662 11.74 9.55 38.13
N LEU A 663 12.25 8.58 38.88
CA LEU A 663 12.34 7.19 38.52
C LEU A 663 11.53 6.31 39.50
N TYR A 664 10.57 5.56 38.96
CA TYR A 664 9.69 4.67 39.73
C TYR A 664 9.80 3.24 39.22
N GLY A 665 10.13 2.29 40.06
CA GLY A 665 10.26 0.88 39.71
C GLY A 665 8.94 0.24 39.30
N GLY A 666 7.92 0.36 40.18
CA GLY A 666 6.57 -0.10 39.95
C GLY A 666 5.60 0.62 40.86
N TYR A 667 4.54 1.21 40.28
CA TYR A 667 3.55 1.98 41.01
C TYR A 667 2.16 1.35 40.86
N GLY A 668 1.62 0.79 41.95
CA GLY A 668 0.34 0.13 42.00
C GLY A 668 -0.41 0.36 43.29
N THR A 669 -1.64 -0.16 43.43
CA THR A 669 -2.44 -0.10 44.66
C THR A 669 -2.01 -1.12 45.67
N THR A 670 -1.33 -2.18 45.26
CA THR A 670 -0.70 -3.18 46.16
C THR A 670 0.78 -2.87 46.33
N GLU A 671 1.39 -3.40 47.38
CA GLU A 671 2.82 -3.28 47.61
C GLU A 671 3.60 -3.90 46.45
N SER A 672 4.39 -3.09 45.74
CA SER A 672 5.21 -3.51 44.61
C SER A 672 6.37 -4.41 45.05
N LYS A 673 6.69 -5.44 44.24
CA LYS A 673 7.72 -6.45 44.55
C LYS A 673 8.71 -6.63 43.40
N ASN A 674 9.94 -6.93 43.78
CA ASN A 674 11.04 -7.33 42.87
C ASN A 674 11.35 -6.34 41.76
N ASN A 675 10.95 -5.09 41.81
CA ASN A 675 11.31 -4.09 40.83
C ASN A 675 12.80 -3.79 40.92
N THR A 676 13.47 -3.76 39.80
CA THR A 676 14.91 -3.70 39.69
C THR A 676 15.38 -2.42 38.97
N TYR A 677 16.35 -1.78 39.58
CA TYR A 677 17.11 -0.68 38.99
C TYR A 677 18.54 -1.12 38.71
N ASN A 678 18.98 -1.00 37.47
CA ASN A 678 20.36 -1.29 37.09
C ASN A 678 21.00 -0.03 36.51
N MET A 679 22.07 0.43 37.14
CA MET A 679 22.80 1.64 36.72
C MET A 679 24.19 1.33 36.28
N TYR A 680 24.56 1.71 35.06
CA TYR A 680 25.89 1.49 34.43
C TYR A 680 26.64 2.79 34.16
N THR A 681 26.08 3.93 34.56
CA THR A 681 26.70 5.27 34.36
C THR A 681 26.88 5.98 35.69
N LYS A 682 27.58 7.11 35.68
CA LYS A 682 27.79 7.92 36.91
C LYS A 682 27.38 9.38 36.70
N GLY A 683 27.24 10.10 37.81
CA GLY A 683 26.95 11.55 37.78
C GLY A 683 25.51 11.90 37.42
N GLN A 684 24.61 10.95 37.47
CA GLN A 684 23.20 11.19 37.24
C GLN A 684 22.52 11.85 38.43
N THR A 685 21.60 12.76 38.16
CA THR A 685 20.78 13.42 39.16
C THR A 685 19.30 13.26 38.79
N VAL A 686 18.45 12.93 39.77
CA VAL A 686 17.00 12.83 39.60
C VAL A 686 16.28 13.50 40.77
N ALA A 687 15.02 13.91 40.57
CA ALA A 687 14.21 14.56 41.59
C ALA A 687 13.74 13.56 42.64
N ASP A 688 13.11 12.44 42.18
CA ASP A 688 12.60 11.39 43.07
C ASP A 688 13.03 10.00 42.59
N PHE A 689 13.05 9.04 43.52
CA PHE A 689 13.50 7.67 43.29
C PHE A 689 12.80 6.72 44.24
N ALA A 690 11.83 5.92 43.75
CA ALA A 690 10.97 5.11 44.61
C ALA A 690 10.53 3.78 43.95
N TYR A 691 10.00 2.90 44.79
CA TYR A 691 9.36 1.61 44.46
C TYR A 691 10.29 0.57 43.82
N PHE A 692 11.57 0.59 44.18
CA PHE A 692 12.56 -0.40 43.77
C PHE A 692 12.91 -1.32 44.97
N GLN A 693 12.96 -2.61 44.76
CA GLN A 693 13.37 -3.61 45.75
C GLN A 693 14.79 -4.15 45.47
N ASN A 694 15.29 -3.97 44.24
CA ASN A 694 16.65 -4.38 43.84
C ASN A 694 17.38 -3.21 43.19
N LEU A 695 18.48 -2.76 43.80
CA LEU A 695 19.30 -1.66 43.31
C LEU A 695 20.67 -2.17 42.96
N ASN A 696 21.02 -2.20 41.69
CA ASN A 696 22.31 -2.71 41.22
C ASN A 696 23.12 -1.58 40.57
N PHE A 697 24.24 -1.23 41.16
CA PHE A 697 25.13 -0.19 40.68
C PHE A 697 26.39 -0.81 40.07
N TYR A 698 26.51 -0.77 38.78
CA TYR A 698 27.68 -1.20 38.01
C TYR A 698 28.62 -0.01 37.82
N VAL A 699 29.59 0.17 38.70
CA VAL A 699 30.49 1.32 38.66
C VAL A 699 31.33 1.29 37.37
N PRO A 700 31.22 2.29 36.49
CA PRO A 700 31.89 2.28 35.20
C PRO A 700 33.40 2.47 35.33
N GLU A 701 34.17 2.01 34.36
CA GLU A 701 35.61 2.20 34.26
C GLU A 701 36.01 3.68 34.32
N GLY A 702 37.07 4.04 35.02
CA GLY A 702 37.54 5.41 35.16
C GLY A 702 36.80 6.22 36.24
N THR A 703 35.88 5.61 37.01
CA THR A 703 35.33 6.24 38.20
C THR A 703 36.39 6.37 39.29
N THR A 704 36.45 7.53 39.93
CA THR A 704 37.46 7.84 40.97
C THR A 704 36.79 7.95 42.35
N ALA A 705 37.62 7.83 43.41
CA ALA A 705 37.14 7.94 44.79
C ALA A 705 36.40 9.24 45.03
N GLY A 706 35.24 9.18 45.71
CA GLY A 706 34.39 10.32 46.03
C GLY A 706 33.36 10.72 44.94
N GLU A 707 33.46 10.18 43.72
CA GLU A 707 32.43 10.41 42.68
C GLU A 707 31.13 9.72 43.10
N THR A 708 30.01 10.25 42.57
CA THR A 708 28.67 9.76 42.84
C THR A 708 28.07 9.18 41.55
N MET A 709 27.45 8.01 41.66
CA MET A 709 26.66 7.44 40.57
C MET A 709 25.31 8.11 40.44
N LEU A 710 24.46 8.02 41.46
CA LEU A 710 23.13 8.60 41.47
C LEU A 710 22.97 9.59 42.63
N THR A 711 22.56 10.82 42.35
CA THR A 711 22.09 11.83 43.29
C THR A 711 20.57 11.96 43.21
N VAL A 712 19.89 11.89 44.36
CA VAL A 712 18.46 12.16 44.47
C VAL A 712 18.27 13.47 45.23
N THR A 713 17.59 14.44 44.64
CA THR A 713 17.42 15.76 45.28
C THR A 713 16.25 15.83 46.26
N GLY A 714 15.25 14.93 46.12
CA GLY A 714 14.03 14.94 46.89
C GLY A 714 13.06 16.09 46.55
N ASN A 715 13.27 16.71 45.36
CA ASN A 715 12.45 17.84 44.88
C ASN A 715 11.55 17.40 43.73
N ALA A 716 10.81 16.30 43.86
CA ALA A 716 9.83 15.96 42.86
C ALA A 716 8.80 17.11 42.74
N ALA A 717 8.78 17.77 41.61
CA ALA A 717 7.75 18.72 41.30
C ALA A 717 6.44 17.94 41.05
N VAL A 718 5.62 17.83 42.08
CA VAL A 718 4.26 17.30 41.95
C VAL A 718 3.45 18.33 41.20
N ASN A 719 3.18 18.09 39.90
CA ASN A 719 2.21 18.88 39.13
C ASN A 719 0.80 18.66 39.72
N ALA A 720 0.31 19.66 40.42
CA ALA A 720 -0.79 19.61 41.41
C ALA A 720 -2.20 19.53 40.80
N ASP A 721 -2.38 19.32 39.49
CA ASP A 721 -3.68 19.61 38.84
C ASP A 721 -4.35 18.41 38.13
N THR A 722 -3.95 17.17 38.41
CA THR A 722 -4.64 16.03 37.81
C THR A 722 -5.25 15.06 38.83
N THR A 723 -6.26 14.29 38.40
CA THR A 723 -6.84 13.19 39.18
C THR A 723 -5.82 12.13 39.60
N LEU A 724 -4.69 12.03 38.89
CA LEU A 724 -3.48 11.31 39.28
C LEU A 724 -2.86 11.86 40.59
N ALA A 725 -2.92 13.18 40.77
CA ALA A 725 -2.41 13.82 41.98
C ALA A 725 -3.08 13.37 43.30
N ALA A 726 -4.26 12.82 43.24
CA ALA A 726 -4.94 12.29 44.42
C ALA A 726 -4.28 11.01 44.93
N VAL A 727 -3.63 10.24 44.06
CA VAL A 727 -2.88 9.02 44.43
C VAL A 727 -1.45 9.38 44.82
N GLN A 728 -0.84 10.36 44.19
CA GLN A 728 0.49 10.90 44.49
C GLN A 728 0.50 11.72 45.82
N ASN A 729 -0.63 12.26 46.23
CA ASN A 729 -0.72 13.01 47.48
C ASN A 729 -0.64 12.21 48.76
N SER A 730 -0.44 10.88 48.73
CA SER A 730 -0.08 10.10 49.90
C SER A 730 1.41 10.14 50.21
N THR A 731 2.21 10.78 49.37
CA THR A 731 3.63 10.91 49.59
C THR A 731 3.92 11.93 50.70
N THR A 732 4.66 11.49 51.61
CA THR A 732 5.30 12.21 52.69
C THR A 732 5.96 13.49 52.13
N THR A 733 5.78 14.61 52.80
CA THR A 733 6.54 15.86 52.65
C THR A 733 8.05 15.68 52.98
N ASP A 734 8.52 14.45 53.09
CA ASP A 734 9.92 14.11 53.34
C ASP A 734 10.68 13.98 52.02
N SER A 735 11.56 14.91 51.78
CA SER A 735 12.52 14.93 50.65
C SER A 735 13.61 13.84 50.77
N THR A 736 13.43 12.85 51.63
CA THR A 736 14.33 11.70 51.82
C THR A 736 14.08 10.59 50.82
N THR A 737 15.13 9.89 50.42
CA THR A 737 14.98 8.66 49.61
C THR A 737 14.80 7.47 50.52
N ASP A 738 13.71 6.70 50.36
CA ASP A 738 13.45 5.48 51.12
C ASP A 738 13.84 4.24 50.31
N VAL A 739 14.81 3.47 50.83
CA VAL A 739 15.24 2.19 50.30
C VAL A 739 15.05 1.05 51.32
N SER A 740 14.15 1.27 52.32
CA SER A 740 13.85 0.27 53.32
C SER A 740 13.35 -1.04 52.67
N GLY A 741 13.83 -2.16 53.15
CA GLY A 741 13.52 -3.51 52.64
C GLY A 741 14.17 -3.84 51.25
N ALA A 742 14.87 -2.90 50.64
CA ALA A 742 15.54 -3.15 49.35
C ALA A 742 16.86 -3.89 49.52
N THR A 743 17.33 -4.52 48.43
CA THR A 743 18.72 -4.98 48.29
C THR A 743 19.51 -3.95 47.50
N VAL A 744 20.69 -3.56 47.98
CA VAL A 744 21.59 -2.65 47.33
C VAL A 744 22.88 -3.36 46.98
N PHE A 745 23.11 -3.64 45.71
CA PHE A 745 24.33 -4.29 45.24
C PHE A 745 25.21 -3.28 44.46
N GLY A 746 26.49 -3.33 44.74
CA GLY A 746 27.53 -2.57 44.00
C GLY A 746 28.52 -3.51 43.36
N GLY A 747 28.89 -3.22 42.10
CA GLY A 747 29.95 -3.91 41.38
C GLY A 747 30.97 -2.92 40.87
N VAL A 748 32.25 -3.19 41.01
CA VAL A 748 33.33 -2.32 40.55
C VAL A 748 34.09 -3.01 39.43
N GLN A 749 34.32 -2.29 38.34
CA GLN A 749 35.17 -2.82 37.29
C GLN A 749 36.66 -2.86 37.79
N ARG A 750 37.35 -3.92 37.44
CA ARG A 750 38.73 -4.22 37.95
C ARG A 750 39.72 -3.08 37.78
N ASN A 751 39.56 -2.23 36.77
CA ASN A 751 40.45 -1.07 36.49
C ASN A 751 40.00 0.20 37.24
N THR A 752 39.04 0.16 38.14
CA THR A 752 38.62 1.30 38.94
C THR A 752 39.68 1.67 39.95
N LYS A 753 40.06 2.95 40.02
CA LYS A 753 41.11 3.42 40.96
C LYS A 753 40.51 3.66 42.32
N LEU A 754 40.49 2.64 43.14
CA LEU A 754 40.03 2.70 44.51
C LEU A 754 41.04 2.04 45.44
N ASN A 755 41.43 2.70 46.52
CA ASN A 755 42.38 2.22 47.53
C ASN A 755 41.69 1.90 48.83
N PRO A 756 42.32 1.15 49.75
CA PRO A 756 41.78 0.89 51.08
C PRO A 756 41.39 2.16 51.85
N GLY A 757 40.14 2.24 52.26
CA GLY A 757 39.55 3.40 52.93
C GLY A 757 38.96 4.47 52.02
N GLU A 758 39.07 4.30 50.68
CA GLU A 758 38.39 5.14 49.70
C GLU A 758 37.03 4.52 49.33
N TYR A 759 36.12 5.34 48.81
CA TYR A 759 34.75 4.91 48.45
C TYR A 759 34.27 5.63 47.21
N ILE A 760 33.28 5.06 46.55
CA ILE A 760 32.42 5.66 45.50
C ILE A 760 31.02 5.72 46.03
N ASN A 761 30.35 6.86 45.89
CA ASN A 761 28.94 6.98 46.29
C ASN A 761 28.06 6.29 45.23
N LEU A 762 27.36 5.26 45.64
CA LEU A 762 26.35 4.58 44.79
C LEU A 762 25.06 5.41 44.74
N LEU A 763 24.56 5.78 45.92
CA LEU A 763 23.35 6.59 46.07
C LEU A 763 23.61 7.73 47.08
N TYR A 764 23.23 8.95 46.72
CA TYR A 764 23.33 10.13 47.58
C TYR A 764 22.02 10.94 47.57
N ASN A 765 21.55 11.33 48.79
CA ASN A 765 20.48 12.31 48.96
C ASN A 765 20.87 13.25 50.14
N ALA A 766 20.94 14.56 49.86
CA ALA A 766 21.31 15.58 50.86
C ALA A 766 20.33 15.67 52.04
N ASN A 767 19.08 15.27 51.84
CA ASN A 767 18.02 15.27 52.84
C ASN A 767 17.98 13.96 53.68
N GLY A 768 18.68 12.94 53.27
CA GLY A 768 18.79 11.65 53.97
C GLY A 768 18.30 10.44 53.16
N ILE A 769 18.78 9.28 53.58
CA ILE A 769 18.34 7.98 53.02
C ILE A 769 17.81 7.12 54.20
N THR A 770 16.55 6.69 54.09
CA THR A 770 15.93 5.72 54.99
C THR A 770 16.29 4.32 54.53
N THR A 771 16.68 3.44 55.50
CA THR A 771 17.27 2.13 55.16
C THR A 771 16.84 1.02 56.13
N ASP A 772 15.64 1.04 56.63
CA ASP A 772 15.16 -0.01 57.53
C ASP A 772 15.11 -1.36 56.77
N ASP A 773 15.70 -2.41 57.40
CA ASP A 773 15.81 -3.76 56.84
C ASP A 773 16.51 -3.83 55.43
N THR A 774 17.25 -2.81 55.03
CA THR A 774 18.02 -2.79 53.77
C THR A 774 19.18 -3.77 53.83
N SER A 775 19.31 -4.62 52.79
CA SER A 775 20.44 -5.54 52.60
C SER A 775 21.48 -5.00 51.65
N TYR A 776 22.77 -5.20 51.96
CA TYR A 776 23.87 -4.73 51.12
C TYR A 776 24.74 -5.91 50.66
N GLY A 777 25.17 -5.85 49.38
CA GLY A 777 26.03 -6.87 48.82
C GLY A 777 26.84 -6.37 47.63
N THR A 778 27.72 -7.21 47.16
CA THR A 778 28.44 -6.95 45.87
C THR A 778 27.91 -7.81 44.75
N ILE A 779 27.98 -7.29 43.56
CA ILE A 779 27.59 -8.02 42.34
C ILE A 779 28.62 -9.12 42.07
N ASP A 780 28.17 -10.36 41.82
CA ASP A 780 29.04 -11.51 41.56
C ASP A 780 30.07 -11.24 40.44
N GLY A 781 31.33 -11.51 40.75
CA GLY A 781 32.47 -11.28 39.84
C GLY A 781 32.92 -9.83 39.69
N LEU A 782 32.23 -8.87 40.33
CA LEU A 782 32.59 -7.44 40.39
C LEU A 782 32.87 -6.95 41.81
N ASP A 783 33.24 -7.84 42.73
CA ASP A 783 33.57 -7.58 44.12
C ASP A 783 35.04 -7.27 44.39
N THR A 784 35.89 -7.32 43.38
CA THR A 784 37.35 -7.16 43.50
C THR A 784 37.84 -6.00 42.66
N VAL A 785 38.60 -5.11 43.28
CA VAL A 785 39.29 -3.96 42.68
C VAL A 785 40.79 -4.22 42.59
N ILE A 786 41.42 -3.91 41.47
CA ILE A 786 42.87 -4.00 41.27
C ILE A 786 43.49 -2.62 41.51
N SER A 787 44.18 -2.45 42.65
CA SER A 787 44.93 -1.24 42.91
C SER A 787 46.39 -1.38 42.45
N ALA A 788 46.87 -0.33 41.76
CA ALA A 788 48.25 -0.27 41.22
C ALA A 788 48.60 -1.41 40.24
N GLY A 789 47.62 -2.12 39.69
CA GLY A 789 47.80 -3.17 38.69
C GLY A 789 48.29 -4.53 39.19
N PHE A 790 48.43 -4.72 40.49
CA PHE A 790 49.02 -5.94 41.06
C PHE A 790 48.37 -6.47 42.36
N ILE A 791 47.49 -5.69 42.99
CA ILE A 791 46.90 -6.08 44.28
C ILE A 791 45.38 -6.05 44.15
N ASN A 792 44.75 -7.19 44.39
CA ASN A 792 43.32 -7.36 44.44
C ASN A 792 42.79 -7.05 45.86
N TYR A 793 41.88 -6.07 45.94
CA TYR A 793 41.16 -5.77 47.17
C TYR A 793 39.69 -6.12 47.02
N LYS A 794 39.09 -6.64 48.10
CA LYS A 794 37.68 -6.94 48.13
C LYS A 794 36.86 -5.71 48.53
N ALA A 795 35.94 -5.33 47.68
CA ALA A 795 35.00 -4.25 47.97
C ALA A 795 33.81 -4.73 48.76
N ILE A 796 33.21 -3.85 49.52
CA ILE A 796 31.93 -4.06 50.21
C ILE A 796 30.97 -2.90 49.94
N VAL A 797 29.69 -3.14 50.05
CA VAL A 797 28.65 -2.09 49.98
C VAL A 797 28.13 -1.84 51.40
N GLU A 798 28.03 -0.58 51.80
CA GLU A 798 27.52 -0.17 53.12
C GLU A 798 26.88 1.22 53.09
N LYS A 799 26.04 1.50 54.11
CA LYS A 799 25.61 2.88 54.39
C LYS A 799 26.73 3.58 55.17
N LYS A 800 27.34 4.56 54.52
CA LYS A 800 28.45 5.33 55.06
C LYS A 800 28.01 6.35 56.13
N ASP A 801 26.94 7.05 55.90
CA ASP A 801 26.35 8.09 56.72
C ASP A 801 24.82 8.24 56.48
N ALA A 802 24.16 9.21 57.05
CA ALA A 802 22.73 9.44 56.93
C ALA A 802 22.29 9.68 55.48
N ASN A 803 23.22 10.13 54.62
CA ASN A 803 22.94 10.68 53.29
C ASN A 803 23.48 9.81 52.14
N THR A 804 24.31 8.75 52.49
CA THR A 804 25.14 8.12 51.45
C THR A 804 25.23 6.60 51.64
N ILE A 805 24.95 5.87 50.53
CA ILE A 805 25.29 4.44 50.38
C ILE A 805 26.48 4.37 49.43
N VAL A 806 27.52 3.61 49.81
CA VAL A 806 28.81 3.53 49.11
C VAL A 806 29.23 2.11 48.79
N ILE A 807 30.06 1.98 47.75
CA ILE A 807 30.95 0.85 47.65
C ILE A 807 32.37 1.32 48.06
N THR A 808 33.01 0.54 48.94
CA THR A 808 34.29 0.92 49.54
C THR A 808 35.22 -0.27 49.68
N ILE A 809 36.52 -0.01 49.77
CA ILE A 809 37.48 -1.00 50.23
C ILE A 809 37.75 -0.72 51.69
N PRO A 810 37.45 -1.67 52.64
CA PRO A 810 37.76 -1.47 54.06
C PRO A 810 39.20 -1.09 54.31
N LYS A 811 39.42 -0.15 55.23
CA LYS A 811 40.81 0.34 55.55
C LYS A 811 41.80 -0.76 55.91
N ASP A 812 41.29 -1.82 56.57
CA ASP A 812 42.08 -2.96 57.07
C ASP A 812 42.11 -4.14 56.10
N GLU A 813 41.52 -3.97 54.87
CA GLU A 813 41.52 -5.01 53.87
C GLU A 813 42.96 -5.32 53.40
N LYS A 814 43.33 -6.57 53.54
CA LYS A 814 44.65 -7.05 53.09
C LYS A 814 44.54 -7.52 51.65
N GLY A 815 45.00 -6.72 50.76
CA GLY A 815 45.05 -7.07 49.33
C GLY A 815 45.76 -8.38 49.07
N THR A 816 45.27 -9.15 48.13
CA THR A 816 45.93 -10.34 47.60
C THR A 816 46.67 -10.03 46.33
N PRO A 817 47.92 -10.54 46.13
CA PRO A 817 48.60 -10.34 44.85
C PRO A 817 47.78 -10.90 43.69
N ASP A 818 47.63 -10.13 42.63
CA ASP A 818 47.01 -10.60 41.41
C ASP A 818 47.99 -11.56 40.70
N THR A 819 47.61 -12.83 40.66
CA THR A 819 48.46 -13.89 40.02
C THR A 819 48.11 -14.11 38.55
N ASP A 820 47.12 -13.42 38.04
CA ASP A 820 46.62 -13.61 36.67
C ASP A 820 47.11 -12.52 35.73
N THR A 821 48.29 -12.77 35.12
CA THR A 821 48.88 -11.87 34.09
C THR A 821 48.05 -11.77 32.82
N LYS A 822 46.88 -12.44 32.73
CA LYS A 822 45.92 -12.42 31.59
C LYS A 822 44.78 -11.46 31.80
N ILE A 823 44.71 -10.73 32.91
CA ILE A 823 43.56 -9.87 33.28
C ILE A 823 43.24 -8.80 32.25
N LEU A 824 44.24 -8.19 31.63
CA LEU A 824 44.01 -7.14 30.61
C LEU A 824 43.21 -7.60 29.36
N PRO A 825 43.40 -8.85 28.87
CA PRO A 825 42.51 -9.38 27.81
C PRO A 825 41.10 -9.74 28.29
N GLU A 826 40.99 -10.30 29.54
CA GLU A 826 39.67 -10.75 30.07
C GLU A 826 38.78 -9.59 30.48
N ASP A 827 39.32 -8.52 31.05
CA ASP A 827 38.54 -7.31 31.36
C ASP A 827 38.07 -6.58 30.10
N ARG A 828 38.85 -6.62 29.01
CA ARG A 828 38.40 -6.18 27.68
C ARG A 828 37.30 -7.09 27.12
N GLU A 829 37.43 -8.39 27.36
CA GLU A 829 36.43 -9.37 26.93
C GLU A 829 35.14 -9.23 27.74
N ASN A 830 35.19 -8.99 29.05
CA ASN A 830 34.05 -8.76 29.89
C ASN A 830 33.35 -7.41 29.60
N ALA A 831 34.11 -6.34 29.36
CA ALA A 831 33.58 -5.05 28.91
C ALA A 831 32.99 -5.18 27.51
N ALA A 832 33.66 -5.90 26.58
CA ALA A 832 33.16 -6.19 25.26
C ALA A 832 31.88 -7.05 25.33
N ASN A 833 31.78 -8.02 26.26
CA ASN A 833 30.60 -8.85 26.45
C ASN A 833 29.45 -8.08 27.11
N THR A 834 29.75 -7.11 27.99
CA THR A 834 28.71 -6.22 28.57
C THR A 834 28.16 -5.26 27.53
N ILE A 835 29.04 -4.70 26.70
CA ILE A 835 28.66 -3.86 25.52
C ILE A 835 27.95 -4.72 24.48
N LYS A 836 28.43 -5.96 24.27
CA LYS A 836 27.77 -6.92 23.36
C LYS A 836 26.40 -7.31 23.85
N ASN A 837 26.21 -7.64 25.13
CA ASN A 837 24.90 -7.98 25.68
C ASN A 837 23.93 -6.79 25.63
N ALA A 838 24.41 -5.56 25.87
CA ALA A 838 23.61 -4.35 25.67
C ALA A 838 23.33 -4.12 24.15
N GLY A 839 24.32 -4.36 23.29
CA GLY A 839 24.19 -4.33 21.83
C GLY A 839 23.28 -5.44 21.30
N ASP A 840 23.36 -6.65 21.84
CA ASP A 840 22.55 -7.81 21.45
C ASP A 840 21.08 -7.65 21.89
N ILE A 841 20.81 -7.01 23.03
CA ILE A 841 19.44 -6.62 23.44
C ILE A 841 18.87 -5.58 22.48
N ILE A 842 19.66 -4.59 22.07
CA ILE A 842 19.27 -3.54 21.14
C ILE A 842 19.16 -4.09 19.72
N ALA A 843 20.14 -4.86 19.26
CA ALA A 843 20.21 -5.41 17.91
C ALA A 843 19.25 -6.60 17.72
N GLY A 844 19.09 -7.46 18.71
CA GLY A 844 18.19 -8.62 18.63
C GLY A 844 16.72 -8.23 18.50
N SER A 845 16.28 -7.23 19.29
CA SER A 845 14.92 -6.72 19.19
C SER A 845 14.67 -5.96 17.89
N ALA A 846 15.67 -5.20 17.40
CA ALA A 846 15.60 -4.53 16.11
C ALA A 846 15.65 -5.52 14.93
N LEU A 847 16.39 -6.63 15.08
CA LEU A 847 16.52 -7.67 14.07
C LEU A 847 15.24 -8.48 13.90
N HIS A 848 14.61 -8.91 15.01
CA HIS A 848 13.32 -9.58 14.95
C HIS A 848 12.20 -8.70 14.40
N ALA A 849 12.24 -7.38 14.69
CA ALA A 849 11.32 -6.43 14.10
C ALA A 849 11.56 -6.22 12.59
N ALA A 850 12.82 -6.27 12.14
CA ALA A 850 13.17 -6.14 10.72
C ALA A 850 12.95 -7.45 9.96
N GLU A 851 13.18 -8.61 10.55
CA GLU A 851 12.93 -9.93 9.95
C GLU A 851 11.46 -10.18 9.66
N GLY A 852 10.55 -9.76 10.57
CA GLY A 852 9.11 -9.86 10.35
C GLY A 852 8.59 -8.99 9.20
N ALA A 853 9.22 -7.84 8.96
CA ALA A 853 8.79 -6.87 7.96
C ALA A 853 9.34 -7.16 6.53
N TRP A 854 10.31 -8.08 6.38
CA TRP A 854 11.13 -8.15 5.16
C TRP A 854 11.13 -9.50 4.43
N ILE A 855 10.51 -10.55 4.96
CA ILE A 855 10.65 -11.92 4.43
C ILE A 855 9.99 -12.15 3.06
N GLU A 856 9.13 -11.26 2.54
CA GLU A 856 8.38 -11.57 1.31
C GLU A 856 8.76 -10.77 0.03
N ASN A 857 9.73 -9.81 0.05
CA ASN A 857 10.07 -9.12 -1.21
C ASN A 857 11.52 -8.64 -1.34
N HIS A 858 12.23 -9.24 -2.29
CA HIS A 858 13.42 -8.76 -3.02
C HIS A 858 14.83 -9.14 -2.56
N ASP A 859 15.69 -9.33 -3.57
CA ASP A 859 17.16 -9.55 -3.59
C ASP A 859 18.02 -8.64 -2.66
N ILE A 860 17.43 -7.58 -2.10
CA ILE A 860 18.07 -6.72 -1.10
C ILE A 860 18.10 -7.41 0.26
N GLU A 861 17.10 -8.24 0.61
CA GLU A 861 17.00 -9.01 1.86
C GLU A 861 18.20 -9.93 2.08
N ALA A 862 18.59 -10.66 1.05
CA ALA A 862 19.74 -11.57 1.13
C ALA A 862 21.07 -10.84 1.38
N LYS A 863 21.18 -9.55 0.98
CA LYS A 863 22.36 -8.74 1.24
C LYS A 863 22.36 -8.16 2.65
N PHE A 864 21.19 -7.79 3.18
CA PHE A 864 21.06 -7.24 4.53
C PHE A 864 21.23 -8.34 5.60
N VAL A 865 20.60 -9.50 5.42
CA VAL A 865 20.79 -10.68 6.28
C VAL A 865 22.25 -11.17 6.22
N ARG A 866 22.92 -11.14 5.06
CA ARG A 866 24.35 -11.42 4.95
C ARG A 866 25.22 -10.37 5.63
N MET A 867 24.82 -9.09 5.61
CA MET A 867 25.56 -8.03 6.28
C MET A 867 25.41 -8.12 7.81
N LEU A 868 24.25 -8.53 8.31
CA LEU A 868 24.00 -8.73 9.74
C LEU A 868 24.62 -10.05 10.23
N SER A 869 24.55 -11.12 9.47
CA SER A 869 25.27 -12.38 9.79
C SER A 869 26.79 -12.24 9.65
N SER A 870 27.30 -11.28 8.86
CA SER A 870 28.71 -10.98 8.81
C SER A 870 29.18 -10.06 9.96
N ALA A 871 28.26 -9.33 10.61
CA ALA A 871 28.56 -8.60 11.84
C ALA A 871 28.80 -9.55 13.02
N ASP A 872 28.07 -10.67 13.09
CA ASP A 872 28.33 -11.73 14.08
C ASP A 872 29.72 -12.39 13.90
N THR A 873 30.27 -12.35 12.67
CA THR A 873 31.63 -12.88 12.40
C THR A 873 32.76 -11.87 12.69
N ILE A 874 32.43 -10.57 12.87
CA ILE A 874 33.44 -9.55 13.24
C ILE A 874 33.82 -9.66 14.73
N SER A 875 33.01 -10.31 15.58
CA SER A 875 33.28 -10.52 17.00
C SER A 875 34.36 -11.59 17.26
N THR A 876 34.90 -12.24 16.22
CA THR A 876 35.99 -13.26 16.34
C THR A 876 37.30 -12.89 15.62
N ILE A 877 37.56 -11.60 15.39
CA ILE A 877 38.89 -11.20 14.92
C ILE A 877 39.83 -11.15 16.11
N THR A 878 40.47 -12.27 16.39
CA THR A 878 41.70 -12.35 17.11
C THR A 878 42.78 -11.54 16.34
N PRO A 879 43.54 -10.65 16.97
CA PRO A 879 44.60 -9.97 16.25
C PRO A 879 45.67 -11.00 15.85
N ALA A 880 45.86 -11.18 14.54
CA ALA A 880 46.92 -11.97 13.99
C ALA A 880 48.28 -11.29 14.27
N PRO A 881 49.33 -12.06 14.57
CA PRO A 881 50.65 -11.51 14.76
C PRO A 881 51.16 -10.94 13.45
N THR A 882 51.82 -9.79 13.57
CA THR A 882 52.53 -9.12 12.49
C THR A 882 53.58 -10.04 11.88
N SER A 883 53.45 -10.41 10.63
CA SER A 883 54.58 -10.85 9.78
C SER A 883 54.33 -10.49 8.32
N THR A 884 55.18 -9.56 7.88
CA THR A 884 55.76 -9.35 6.54
C THR A 884 55.02 -9.78 5.29
N ALA A 885 54.91 -8.80 4.43
CA ALA A 885 54.48 -8.82 3.04
C ALA A 885 55.12 -9.89 2.16
N THR A 886 54.31 -10.51 1.30
CA THR A 886 54.72 -10.87 -0.05
C THR A 886 53.48 -10.85 -0.98
N ALA A 887 53.60 -10.08 -2.03
CA ALA A 887 52.65 -9.95 -3.13
C ALA A 887 52.70 -11.17 -4.04
N TRP A 888 51.56 -11.62 -4.56
CA TRP A 888 51.45 -12.32 -5.84
C TRP A 888 50.07 -12.14 -6.52
N PRO A 889 49.98 -12.27 -7.83
CA PRO A 889 49.10 -11.48 -8.68
C PRO A 889 47.83 -12.21 -9.12
N PRO A 890 46.99 -11.57 -9.96
CA PRO A 890 45.63 -12.05 -10.25
C PRO A 890 45.63 -13.06 -11.38
N THR A 891 44.72 -14.04 -11.32
CA THR A 891 44.32 -14.83 -12.49
C THR A 891 42.80 -14.88 -12.61
N SER A 892 42.44 -14.65 -13.82
CA SER A 892 41.17 -14.58 -14.53
C SER A 892 40.28 -15.82 -14.52
N ALA A 893 38.98 -15.54 -14.78
CA ALA A 893 38.07 -16.26 -15.66
C ALA A 893 37.35 -17.53 -15.11
N SER A 894 36.06 -17.48 -14.96
CA SER A 894 35.03 -17.71 -15.95
C SER A 894 33.66 -17.48 -15.34
#